data_edeb63fc185c631b14ec5f21dcaba611
#
_entry.id   edeb63fc185c631b14ec5f21dcaba611
#
_cell.length_a   1.000
_cell.length_b   1.000
_cell.length_c   1.000
_cell.angle_alpha   90.00
_cell.angle_beta   90.00
_cell.angle_gamma   90.00
#
_symmetry.space_group_name_H-M   'P 1'
#
loop_
_entity.id
_entity.type
_entity.pdbx_description
1 polymer ?
#
loop_
_entity_poly.entity_id
_entity_poly.type
_entity_poly.pdbx_seq_one_letter_code
_entity_poly.pdbx_strand_id
1 'polypeptide(L)'
;MMTRAVRGTGQLARYGFADAEQAAALTGPAGLGIWDDAAAAPADPAAEGLLETFALAADPDLALRQLARLAPAAGPQLVTALLGDARLRRRILALLGVSSALGDYLVANPAEWLALCGDTPSWPEGYADDDTSRVPALRTAYRRALMRIVVADLTGAFDVEVVMARLSALADATMAAALGIAVSERPADAAACRLAVVAMGKCGGGELNYVSDVDVVFVAEPPADRVSATNGSEQETVLRAATALAVRMMHICSLVAWPIDAALRPEGSRGPLVRTLAAYLAYYRKWAKTWEFQALLKARPAAGDLELGAHWLAELQPLIWQAAERPHAVEDVRAMRRRIIDAVPVAEVDREIKRGPGGLRDIEFAVQLLQLVHGRVDERLRSPATLPALRALTESGYVGLADGEALIKAYRFRLVVEHRLQLQRLRRTHTVPNQPAELRWLAHALGYRETSSRPAAEAFRADWIRFSAEVRRLHAKLFYRPLLEAVARVRTDQLRLAPKEAKARLEVLGYGDPAGALRHIEALTGGVSRTAAIQRTLLPVLLGEFADAPEPDRGLLAYRQVSETLGSTPWYLRLLRDSGPVAIRLARVLGLSRYLTDLLAHDPEALRLLAVDAELVPRPPAALVEGCTAAAGRHAGDPVAAIFAVRAMRRRELFRVAAADL
;
A
#
# COMPACT_ATOMS: atom_id res chain seq x y z
N MET A 1 -24.01 16.06 -50.16
CA MET A 1 -23.36 14.89 -49.54
C MET A 1 -22.56 15.23 -48.29
N MET A 2 -21.81 16.34 -48.22
CA MET A 2 -21.01 16.75 -47.04
C MET A 2 -21.82 16.98 -45.75
N THR A 3 -23.05 17.45 -45.78
CA THR A 3 -23.90 17.73 -44.60
C THR A 3 -24.42 16.48 -43.87
N ARG A 4 -24.51 15.32 -44.54
CA ARG A 4 -24.97 14.06 -43.95
C ARG A 4 -23.84 13.30 -43.23
N ALA A 5 -22.63 13.30 -43.78
CA ALA A 5 -21.44 12.71 -43.15
C ALA A 5 -21.13 13.39 -41.81
N VAL A 6 -21.26 14.74 -41.72
CA VAL A 6 -21.05 15.53 -40.50
C VAL A 6 -22.09 15.20 -39.41
N ARG A 7 -23.33 14.81 -39.78
CA ARG A 7 -24.35 14.41 -38.78
C ARG A 7 -24.09 13.03 -38.20
N GLY A 8 -23.62 12.07 -39.00
CA GLY A 8 -23.30 10.71 -38.51
C GLY A 8 -22.11 10.67 -37.55
N THR A 9 -21.06 11.44 -37.86
CA THR A 9 -19.88 11.54 -37.00
C THR A 9 -20.19 12.18 -35.64
N GLY A 10 -21.07 13.20 -35.59
CA GLY A 10 -21.50 13.82 -34.34
C GLY A 10 -22.31 12.86 -33.41
N GLN A 11 -23.01 11.88 -33.99
CA GLN A 11 -23.74 10.89 -33.20
C GLN A 11 -22.84 9.79 -32.62
N LEU A 12 -21.77 9.40 -33.32
CA LEU A 12 -20.80 8.43 -32.79
C LEU A 12 -20.00 8.98 -31.60
N ALA A 13 -19.75 10.29 -31.56
CA ALA A 13 -19.08 10.93 -30.42
C ALA A 13 -19.83 10.73 -29.09
N ARG A 14 -21.15 10.55 -29.08
CA ARG A 14 -21.93 10.24 -27.85
C ARG A 14 -21.62 8.87 -27.24
N TYR A 15 -21.06 7.95 -28.06
CA TYR A 15 -20.58 6.66 -27.56
C TYR A 15 -19.11 6.70 -27.09
N GLY A 16 -18.55 7.92 -26.97
CA GLY A 16 -17.22 8.14 -26.38
C GLY A 16 -16.06 8.09 -27.38
N PHE A 17 -16.34 7.93 -28.69
CA PHE A 17 -15.29 7.93 -29.70
C PHE A 17 -14.73 9.34 -29.89
N ALA A 18 -13.41 9.48 -29.77
CA ALA A 18 -12.71 10.73 -30.02
C ALA A 18 -12.43 10.95 -31.52
N ASP A 19 -12.17 9.85 -32.27
CA ASP A 19 -12.02 9.83 -33.72
C ASP A 19 -13.29 9.29 -34.37
N ALA A 20 -14.28 10.18 -34.54
CA ALA A 20 -15.59 9.80 -35.10
C ALA A 20 -15.55 9.39 -36.60
N GLU A 21 -14.55 9.84 -37.39
CA GLU A 21 -14.35 9.40 -38.76
C GLU A 21 -13.85 7.95 -38.81
N GLN A 22 -12.83 7.64 -38.03
CA GLN A 22 -12.33 6.28 -37.90
C GLN A 22 -13.40 5.35 -37.33
N ALA A 23 -14.15 5.82 -36.30
CA ALA A 23 -15.24 5.06 -35.73
C ALA A 23 -16.32 4.71 -36.78
N ALA A 24 -16.75 5.67 -37.60
CA ALA A 24 -17.70 5.41 -38.68
C ALA A 24 -17.19 4.36 -39.70
N ALA A 25 -15.93 4.48 -40.11
CA ALA A 25 -15.34 3.50 -41.01
C ALA A 25 -15.29 2.08 -40.45
N LEU A 26 -14.96 1.93 -39.15
CA LEU A 26 -14.81 0.63 -38.50
C LEU A 26 -16.16 0.02 -38.05
N THR A 27 -17.16 0.83 -37.72
CA THR A 27 -18.49 0.35 -37.31
C THR A 27 -19.45 0.14 -38.48
N GLY A 28 -19.22 0.80 -39.62
CA GLY A 28 -20.05 0.76 -40.81
C GLY A 28 -20.09 -0.61 -41.48
N PRO A 29 -20.82 -0.70 -42.65
CA PRO A 29 -21.04 -1.97 -43.37
C PRO A 29 -19.76 -2.65 -43.86
N ALA A 30 -18.72 -1.89 -44.16
CA ALA A 30 -17.41 -2.43 -44.56
C ALA A 30 -16.54 -2.89 -43.40
N GLY A 31 -16.92 -2.55 -42.17
CA GLY A 31 -16.24 -2.93 -40.91
C GLY A 31 -17.04 -3.97 -40.12
N LEU A 32 -17.49 -3.58 -38.94
CA LEU A 32 -18.24 -4.48 -38.04
C LEU A 32 -19.74 -4.62 -38.39
N GLY A 33 -20.29 -3.77 -39.26
CA GLY A 33 -21.69 -3.80 -39.68
C GLY A 33 -22.69 -3.42 -38.57
N ILE A 34 -22.29 -2.69 -37.57
CA ILE A 34 -23.10 -2.30 -36.41
C ILE A 34 -23.63 -0.86 -36.49
N TRP A 35 -23.29 -0.13 -37.52
CA TRP A 35 -23.68 1.25 -37.79
C TRP A 35 -24.24 1.40 -39.21
N ASP A 36 -25.41 2.03 -39.33
CA ASP A 36 -26.01 2.41 -40.61
C ASP A 36 -25.64 3.86 -40.95
N ASP A 37 -24.75 4.02 -41.93
CA ASP A 37 -24.27 5.34 -42.38
C ASP A 37 -25.41 6.17 -43.02
N ALA A 38 -26.40 5.51 -43.62
CA ALA A 38 -27.51 6.18 -44.29
C ALA A 38 -28.53 6.74 -43.29
N ALA A 39 -28.82 5.99 -42.26
CA ALA A 39 -29.68 6.40 -41.15
C ALA A 39 -28.96 7.26 -40.12
N ALA A 40 -27.63 7.25 -40.09
CA ALA A 40 -26.76 7.80 -39.04
C ALA A 40 -27.17 7.28 -37.65
N ALA A 41 -27.40 5.97 -37.54
CA ALA A 41 -27.93 5.29 -36.35
C ALA A 41 -27.33 3.88 -36.22
N PRO A 42 -27.46 3.23 -35.06
CA PRO A 42 -27.16 1.81 -34.90
C PRO A 42 -27.93 0.96 -35.92
N ALA A 43 -27.32 -0.09 -36.44
CA ALA A 43 -27.92 -0.97 -37.44
C ALA A 43 -29.20 -1.67 -36.92
N ASP A 44 -29.20 -2.01 -35.63
CA ASP A 44 -30.31 -2.61 -34.93
C ASP A 44 -30.19 -2.37 -33.40
N PRO A 45 -31.19 -2.75 -32.55
CA PRO A 45 -31.12 -2.57 -31.08
C PRO A 45 -29.98 -3.33 -30.40
N ALA A 46 -29.52 -4.46 -30.94
CA ALA A 46 -28.39 -5.20 -30.38
C ALA A 46 -27.06 -4.46 -30.67
N ALA A 47 -26.93 -3.86 -31.82
CA ALA A 47 -25.84 -2.98 -32.21
C ALA A 47 -25.78 -1.71 -31.34
N GLU A 48 -26.92 -1.13 -30.94
CA GLU A 48 -26.99 -0.01 -30.01
C GLU A 48 -26.39 -0.42 -28.65
N GLY A 49 -26.79 -1.58 -28.11
CA GLY A 49 -26.21 -2.10 -26.87
C GLY A 49 -24.70 -2.38 -26.91
N LEU A 50 -24.18 -2.72 -28.10
CA LEU A 50 -22.72 -2.86 -28.28
C LEU A 50 -22.04 -1.48 -28.31
N LEU A 51 -22.61 -0.49 -29.00
CA LEU A 51 -22.10 0.88 -29.07
C LEU A 51 -22.12 1.55 -27.66
N GLU A 52 -23.19 1.40 -26.90
CA GLU A 52 -23.27 1.89 -25.52
C GLU A 52 -22.18 1.27 -24.63
N THR A 53 -21.85 -0.01 -24.86
CA THR A 53 -20.80 -0.68 -24.10
C THR A 53 -19.41 -0.12 -24.40
N PHE A 54 -19.12 0.37 -25.61
CA PHE A 54 -17.87 1.08 -25.92
C PHE A 54 -17.71 2.34 -25.08
N ALA A 55 -18.78 3.10 -24.81
CA ALA A 55 -18.74 4.29 -23.97
C ALA A 55 -18.27 4.00 -22.53
N LEU A 56 -18.40 2.77 -22.07
CA LEU A 56 -17.93 2.34 -20.74
C LEU A 56 -16.45 1.95 -20.73
N ALA A 57 -15.83 1.72 -21.90
CA ALA A 57 -14.42 1.38 -21.99
C ALA A 57 -13.52 2.53 -21.55
N ALA A 58 -12.30 2.21 -21.12
CA ALA A 58 -11.31 3.24 -20.76
C ALA A 58 -10.84 4.05 -21.96
N ASP A 59 -10.72 3.39 -23.10
CA ASP A 59 -10.44 3.98 -24.41
C ASP A 59 -11.34 3.31 -25.46
N PRO A 60 -12.49 3.93 -25.81
CA PRO A 60 -13.42 3.41 -26.81
C PRO A 60 -12.79 3.23 -28.19
N ASP A 61 -11.93 4.16 -28.63
CA ASP A 61 -11.24 4.07 -29.90
C ASP A 61 -10.25 2.91 -29.97
N LEU A 62 -9.50 2.67 -28.87
CA LEU A 62 -8.63 1.49 -28.76
C LEU A 62 -9.45 0.20 -28.81
N ALA A 63 -10.54 0.12 -28.04
CA ALA A 63 -11.41 -1.04 -28.00
C ALA A 63 -11.97 -1.37 -29.38
N LEU A 64 -12.43 -0.33 -30.12
CA LEU A 64 -12.96 -0.49 -31.46
C LEU A 64 -11.89 -0.94 -32.45
N ARG A 65 -10.72 -0.30 -32.48
CA ARG A 65 -9.60 -0.72 -33.35
C ARG A 65 -9.19 -2.17 -33.09
N GLN A 66 -9.10 -2.58 -31.82
CA GLN A 66 -8.74 -3.96 -31.47
C GLN A 66 -9.85 -4.94 -31.88
N LEU A 67 -11.12 -4.60 -31.64
CA LEU A 67 -12.24 -5.45 -32.05
C LEU A 67 -12.33 -5.60 -33.57
N ALA A 68 -12.13 -4.51 -34.32
CA ALA A 68 -12.13 -4.52 -35.78
C ALA A 68 -10.99 -5.38 -36.38
N ARG A 69 -9.85 -5.51 -35.65
CA ARG A 69 -8.75 -6.44 -35.99
C ARG A 69 -9.07 -7.88 -35.59
N LEU A 70 -9.71 -8.09 -34.47
CA LEU A 70 -10.04 -9.41 -33.94
C LEU A 70 -11.20 -10.07 -34.69
N ALA A 71 -12.24 -9.33 -35.05
CA ALA A 71 -13.45 -9.87 -35.65
C ALA A 71 -13.22 -10.67 -36.95
N PRO A 72 -12.42 -10.20 -37.94
CA PRO A 72 -12.13 -10.99 -39.13
C PRO A 72 -11.35 -12.27 -38.81
N ALA A 73 -10.45 -12.25 -37.83
CA ALA A 73 -9.65 -13.40 -37.43
C ALA A 73 -10.46 -14.44 -36.64
N ALA A 74 -11.38 -14.00 -35.77
CA ALA A 74 -12.24 -14.84 -34.97
C ALA A 74 -13.49 -15.38 -35.70
N GLY A 75 -13.80 -14.79 -36.86
CA GLY A 75 -15.00 -15.12 -37.64
C GLY A 75 -16.28 -14.47 -37.13
N PRO A 76 -17.41 -14.66 -37.87
CA PRO A 76 -18.68 -13.98 -37.58
C PRO A 76 -19.28 -14.33 -36.23
N GLN A 77 -18.89 -15.47 -35.65
CA GLN A 77 -19.36 -15.95 -34.35
C GLN A 77 -19.06 -14.99 -33.22
N LEU A 78 -17.93 -14.28 -33.25
CA LEU A 78 -17.56 -13.31 -32.22
C LEU A 78 -18.55 -12.13 -32.20
N VAL A 79 -18.80 -11.50 -33.36
CA VAL A 79 -19.72 -10.35 -33.45
C VAL A 79 -21.12 -10.77 -33.05
N THR A 80 -21.60 -11.93 -33.54
CA THR A 80 -22.92 -12.49 -33.18
C THR A 80 -23.01 -12.73 -31.66
N ALA A 81 -21.99 -13.29 -31.04
CA ALA A 81 -21.93 -13.50 -29.57
C ALA A 81 -21.96 -12.17 -28.81
N LEU A 82 -21.22 -11.16 -29.28
CA LEU A 82 -21.20 -9.82 -28.68
C LEU A 82 -22.56 -9.12 -28.82
N LEU A 83 -23.27 -9.30 -29.89
CA LEU A 83 -24.63 -8.76 -30.06
C LEU A 83 -25.64 -9.45 -29.14
N GLY A 84 -25.48 -10.76 -28.87
CA GLY A 84 -26.40 -11.56 -28.05
C GLY A 84 -26.12 -11.54 -26.56
N ASP A 85 -24.86 -11.37 -26.13
CA ASP A 85 -24.47 -11.50 -24.71
C ASP A 85 -23.86 -10.19 -24.16
N ALA A 86 -24.65 -9.47 -23.37
CA ALA A 86 -24.25 -8.23 -22.72
C ALA A 86 -23.08 -8.41 -21.72
N ARG A 87 -22.95 -9.57 -21.08
CA ARG A 87 -21.86 -9.87 -20.16
C ARG A 87 -20.55 -10.05 -20.91
N LEU A 88 -20.58 -10.81 -22.01
CA LEU A 88 -19.43 -11.00 -22.89
C LEU A 88 -18.96 -9.69 -23.51
N ARG A 89 -19.91 -8.85 -24.01
CA ARG A 89 -19.61 -7.49 -24.51
C ARG A 89 -18.79 -6.69 -23.50
N ARG A 90 -19.31 -6.58 -22.29
CA ARG A 90 -18.66 -5.81 -21.22
C ARG A 90 -17.26 -6.33 -20.92
N ARG A 91 -17.07 -7.64 -20.87
CA ARG A 91 -15.78 -8.30 -20.60
C ARG A 91 -14.76 -8.01 -21.71
N ILE A 92 -15.12 -8.27 -22.95
CA ILE A 92 -14.23 -8.11 -24.10
C ILE A 92 -13.88 -6.63 -24.31
N LEU A 93 -14.86 -5.73 -24.29
CA LEU A 93 -14.59 -4.31 -24.52
C LEU A 93 -13.80 -3.67 -23.36
N ALA A 94 -14.02 -4.09 -22.13
CA ALA A 94 -13.21 -3.64 -21.00
C ALA A 94 -11.72 -4.05 -21.18
N LEU A 95 -11.47 -5.29 -21.60
CA LEU A 95 -10.13 -5.78 -21.87
C LEU A 95 -9.47 -5.04 -23.05
N LEU A 96 -10.17 -4.95 -24.19
CA LEU A 96 -9.64 -4.32 -25.40
C LEU A 96 -9.42 -2.80 -25.23
N GLY A 97 -10.24 -2.12 -24.44
CA GLY A 97 -10.11 -0.68 -24.15
C GLY A 97 -9.06 -0.33 -23.09
N VAL A 98 -8.55 -1.33 -22.35
CA VAL A 98 -7.48 -1.11 -21.35
C VAL A 98 -6.14 -1.61 -21.84
N SER A 99 -6.07 -2.80 -22.48
CA SER A 99 -4.82 -3.48 -22.77
C SER A 99 -4.59 -3.70 -24.26
N SER A 100 -3.68 -2.91 -24.83
CA SER A 100 -3.23 -3.16 -26.22
C SER A 100 -2.50 -4.51 -26.35
N ALA A 101 -1.72 -4.91 -25.34
CA ALA A 101 -0.97 -6.17 -25.37
C ALA A 101 -1.87 -7.42 -25.34
N LEU A 102 -2.95 -7.40 -24.55
CA LEU A 102 -3.92 -8.50 -24.51
C LEU A 102 -4.82 -8.50 -25.75
N GLY A 103 -5.16 -7.32 -26.28
CA GLY A 103 -5.84 -7.20 -27.56
C GLY A 103 -5.02 -7.78 -28.71
N ASP A 104 -3.73 -7.45 -28.81
CA ASP A 104 -2.80 -8.03 -29.79
C ASP A 104 -2.65 -9.54 -29.63
N TYR A 105 -2.63 -10.04 -28.38
CA TYR A 105 -2.62 -11.47 -28.10
C TYR A 105 -3.89 -12.17 -28.65
N LEU A 106 -5.08 -11.59 -28.42
CA LEU A 106 -6.34 -12.13 -28.94
C LEU A 106 -6.39 -12.12 -30.46
N VAL A 107 -5.87 -11.06 -31.11
CA VAL A 107 -5.78 -11.01 -32.58
C VAL A 107 -4.87 -12.11 -33.11
N ALA A 108 -3.75 -12.40 -32.46
CA ALA A 108 -2.81 -13.46 -32.81
C ALA A 108 -3.32 -14.87 -32.47
N ASN A 109 -4.23 -14.99 -31.50
CA ASN A 109 -4.81 -16.25 -31.03
C ASN A 109 -6.34 -16.14 -30.95
N PRO A 110 -7.03 -16.02 -32.08
CA PRO A 110 -8.43 -15.56 -32.13
C PRO A 110 -9.40 -16.50 -31.41
N ALA A 111 -9.12 -17.80 -31.30
CA ALA A 111 -9.98 -18.73 -30.56
C ALA A 111 -10.00 -18.47 -29.05
N GLU A 112 -9.03 -17.74 -28.50
CA GLU A 112 -8.90 -17.52 -27.07
C GLU A 112 -9.99 -16.58 -26.47
N TRP A 113 -10.78 -15.85 -27.31
CA TRP A 113 -11.94 -15.12 -26.82
C TRP A 113 -13.00 -16.02 -26.18
N LEU A 114 -13.08 -17.30 -26.59
CA LEU A 114 -13.98 -18.30 -26.00
C LEU A 114 -13.71 -18.53 -24.52
N ALA A 115 -12.47 -18.36 -24.07
CA ALA A 115 -12.10 -18.45 -22.65
C ALA A 115 -12.74 -17.36 -21.78
N LEU A 116 -13.32 -16.31 -22.38
CA LEU A 116 -14.01 -15.22 -21.70
C LEU A 116 -15.53 -15.40 -21.68
N CYS A 117 -16.07 -16.46 -22.35
CA CYS A 117 -17.47 -16.84 -22.29
C CYS A 117 -17.80 -17.53 -20.95
N GLY A 118 -19.09 -17.54 -20.61
CA GLY A 118 -19.59 -18.25 -19.42
C GLY A 118 -19.21 -17.60 -18.10
N ASP A 119 -19.34 -18.35 -17.02
CA ASP A 119 -18.95 -17.90 -15.68
C ASP A 119 -17.42 -17.94 -15.50
N THR A 120 -16.92 -17.06 -14.64
CA THR A 120 -15.53 -17.14 -14.23
C THR A 120 -15.37 -18.41 -13.39
N PRO A 121 -14.57 -19.42 -13.83
CA PRO A 121 -14.42 -20.63 -13.07
C PRO A 121 -13.95 -20.36 -11.66
N SER A 122 -14.37 -21.19 -10.70
CA SER A 122 -13.79 -21.19 -9.37
C SER A 122 -12.30 -21.51 -9.48
N TRP A 123 -11.48 -20.80 -8.70
CA TRP A 123 -10.05 -21.07 -8.65
C TRP A 123 -9.76 -22.18 -7.62
N PRO A 124 -8.88 -23.16 -7.86
CA PRO A 124 -7.96 -23.32 -9.01
C PRO A 124 -8.52 -24.13 -10.18
N GLU A 125 -9.76 -24.58 -10.17
CA GLU A 125 -10.36 -25.54 -11.09
C GLU A 125 -10.18 -25.17 -12.57
N GLY A 126 -10.37 -23.91 -12.92
CA GLY A 126 -10.20 -23.46 -14.32
C GLY A 126 -8.77 -23.47 -14.87
N TYR A 127 -7.75 -23.67 -14.01
CA TYR A 127 -6.36 -23.86 -14.42
C TYR A 127 -5.98 -25.35 -14.50
N ALA A 128 -6.62 -26.18 -13.68
CA ALA A 128 -6.39 -27.62 -13.65
C ALA A 128 -6.88 -28.33 -14.92
N ASP A 129 -7.88 -27.75 -15.61
CA ASP A 129 -8.42 -28.30 -16.85
C ASP A 129 -7.55 -28.03 -18.09
N ASP A 130 -6.58 -27.11 -18.02
CA ASP A 130 -5.67 -26.82 -19.10
C ASP A 130 -4.47 -27.79 -19.12
N ASP A 131 -4.00 -28.18 -20.31
CA ASP A 131 -2.75 -28.95 -20.45
C ASP A 131 -1.57 -28.07 -20.04
N THR A 132 -0.87 -28.48 -18.99
CA THR A 132 0.34 -27.81 -18.49
C THR A 132 1.61 -28.68 -18.61
N SER A 133 1.52 -29.82 -19.29
CA SER A 133 2.60 -30.82 -19.39
C SER A 133 3.76 -30.40 -20.29
N ARG A 134 3.55 -29.39 -21.15
CA ARG A 134 4.56 -28.85 -22.08
C ARG A 134 4.60 -27.34 -22.10
N VAL A 135 5.77 -26.77 -22.34
CA VAL A 135 6.00 -25.31 -22.30
C VAL A 135 5.01 -24.51 -23.17
N PRO A 136 4.69 -24.87 -24.43
CA PRO A 136 3.70 -24.12 -25.20
C PRO A 136 2.28 -24.18 -24.62
N ALA A 137 1.86 -25.35 -24.13
CA ALA A 137 0.55 -25.53 -23.50
C ALA A 137 0.45 -24.75 -22.20
N LEU A 138 1.47 -24.84 -21.34
CA LEU A 138 1.58 -24.06 -20.10
C LEU A 138 1.49 -22.55 -20.38
N ARG A 139 2.12 -22.06 -21.45
CA ARG A 139 2.04 -20.65 -21.86
C ARG A 139 0.61 -20.23 -22.22
N THR A 140 -0.11 -21.07 -22.94
CA THR A 140 -1.52 -20.82 -23.29
C THR A 140 -2.40 -20.82 -22.06
N ALA A 141 -2.27 -21.83 -21.18
CA ALA A 141 -2.99 -21.92 -19.92
C ALA A 141 -2.76 -20.67 -19.03
N TYR A 142 -1.50 -20.24 -18.88
CA TYR A 142 -1.17 -19.01 -18.16
C TYR A 142 -1.88 -17.79 -18.75
N ARG A 143 -1.87 -17.62 -20.08
CA ARG A 143 -2.51 -16.47 -20.73
C ARG A 143 -4.02 -16.46 -20.57
N ARG A 144 -4.68 -17.63 -20.65
CA ARG A 144 -6.12 -17.79 -20.38
C ARG A 144 -6.46 -17.37 -18.96
N ALA A 145 -5.74 -17.93 -17.97
CA ALA A 145 -5.96 -17.60 -16.57
C ALA A 145 -5.74 -16.09 -16.30
N LEU A 146 -4.68 -15.51 -16.85
CA LEU A 146 -4.40 -14.09 -16.72
C LEU A 146 -5.55 -13.23 -17.30
N MET A 147 -6.04 -13.55 -18.50
CA MET A 147 -7.16 -12.80 -19.12
C MET A 147 -8.44 -12.88 -18.29
N ARG A 148 -8.75 -14.05 -17.71
CA ARG A 148 -9.91 -14.22 -16.80
C ARG A 148 -9.79 -13.34 -15.57
N ILE A 149 -8.60 -13.27 -14.94
CA ILE A 149 -8.33 -12.38 -13.80
C ILE A 149 -8.49 -10.91 -14.22
N VAL A 150 -7.90 -10.51 -15.35
CA VAL A 150 -7.99 -9.14 -15.88
C VAL A 150 -9.43 -8.72 -16.10
N VAL A 151 -10.22 -9.56 -16.75
CA VAL A 151 -11.63 -9.26 -17.03
C VAL A 151 -12.45 -9.15 -15.74
N ALA A 152 -12.22 -10.04 -14.76
CA ALA A 152 -12.89 -9.97 -13.46
C ALA A 152 -12.52 -8.68 -12.69
N ASP A 153 -11.26 -8.25 -12.75
CA ASP A 153 -10.79 -6.97 -12.20
C ASP A 153 -11.46 -5.78 -12.90
N LEU A 154 -11.41 -5.73 -14.25
CA LEU A 154 -11.92 -4.60 -15.02
C LEU A 154 -13.45 -4.46 -14.96
N THR A 155 -14.18 -5.55 -14.77
CA THR A 155 -15.63 -5.55 -14.63
C THR A 155 -16.12 -5.41 -13.19
N GLY A 156 -15.20 -5.30 -12.21
CA GLY A 156 -15.51 -5.14 -10.79
C GLY A 156 -16.01 -6.41 -10.09
N ALA A 157 -15.83 -7.59 -10.72
CA ALA A 157 -16.18 -8.87 -10.09
C ALA A 157 -15.17 -9.25 -8.99
N PHE A 158 -13.91 -8.80 -9.10
CA PHE A 158 -12.87 -8.95 -8.10
C PHE A 158 -12.41 -7.59 -7.60
N ASP A 159 -12.25 -7.46 -6.29
CA ASP A 159 -11.50 -6.35 -5.70
C ASP A 159 -9.98 -6.57 -5.84
N VAL A 160 -9.21 -5.54 -5.54
CA VAL A 160 -7.75 -5.57 -5.72
C VAL A 160 -7.06 -6.65 -4.87
N GLU A 161 -7.58 -6.97 -3.69
CA GLU A 161 -7.02 -8.01 -2.82
C GLU A 161 -7.23 -9.40 -3.42
N VAL A 162 -8.43 -9.66 -3.95
CA VAL A 162 -8.72 -10.90 -4.68
C VAL A 162 -7.88 -11.01 -5.94
N VAL A 163 -7.72 -9.93 -6.71
CA VAL A 163 -6.86 -9.91 -7.90
C VAL A 163 -5.42 -10.29 -7.56
N MET A 164 -4.83 -9.68 -6.54
CA MET A 164 -3.47 -9.96 -6.10
C MET A 164 -3.31 -11.43 -5.64
N ALA A 165 -4.27 -11.95 -4.87
CA ALA A 165 -4.26 -13.33 -4.42
C ALA A 165 -4.34 -14.30 -5.61
N ARG A 166 -5.19 -14.02 -6.62
CA ARG A 166 -5.32 -14.83 -7.83
C ARG A 166 -4.06 -14.79 -8.70
N LEU A 167 -3.42 -13.63 -8.84
CA LEU A 167 -2.15 -13.51 -9.56
C LEU A 167 -1.03 -14.29 -8.84
N SER A 168 -0.99 -14.27 -7.52
CA SER A 168 -0.01 -15.03 -6.74
C SER A 168 -0.25 -16.54 -6.84
N ALA A 169 -1.50 -16.99 -6.77
CA ALA A 169 -1.85 -18.39 -6.95
C ALA A 169 -1.58 -18.87 -8.40
N LEU A 170 -1.77 -18.01 -9.40
CA LEU A 170 -1.38 -18.28 -10.80
C LEU A 170 0.14 -18.42 -10.92
N ALA A 171 0.91 -17.62 -10.20
CA ALA A 171 2.36 -17.73 -10.16
C ALA A 171 2.81 -19.05 -9.51
N ASP A 172 2.22 -19.43 -8.37
CA ASP A 172 2.50 -20.69 -7.69
C ASP A 172 2.24 -21.91 -8.62
N ALA A 173 1.06 -21.93 -9.25
CA ALA A 173 0.67 -22.99 -10.18
C ALA A 173 1.61 -23.05 -11.40
N THR A 174 2.03 -21.89 -11.93
CA THR A 174 2.97 -21.82 -13.05
C THR A 174 4.36 -22.34 -12.64
N MET A 175 4.84 -21.99 -11.46
CA MET A 175 6.11 -22.50 -10.91
C MET A 175 6.05 -24.00 -10.68
N ALA A 176 4.95 -24.50 -10.12
CA ALA A 176 4.76 -25.94 -9.89
C ALA A 176 4.74 -26.72 -11.20
N ALA A 177 4.00 -26.26 -12.21
CA ALA A 177 3.97 -26.89 -13.54
C ALA A 177 5.34 -26.83 -14.24
N ALA A 178 6.03 -25.67 -14.17
CA ALA A 178 7.37 -25.52 -14.74
C ALA A 178 8.39 -26.46 -14.07
N LEU A 179 8.30 -26.64 -12.75
CA LEU A 179 9.13 -27.61 -12.03
C LEU A 179 8.75 -29.04 -12.40
N GLY A 180 7.47 -29.35 -12.55
CA GLY A 180 7.02 -30.68 -13.04
C GLY A 180 7.57 -31.02 -14.42
N ILE A 181 7.61 -30.06 -15.34
CA ILE A 181 8.28 -30.25 -16.66
C ILE A 181 9.78 -30.49 -16.46
N ALA A 182 10.45 -29.69 -15.62
CA ALA A 182 11.89 -29.86 -15.36
C ALA A 182 12.22 -31.25 -14.75
N VAL A 183 11.37 -31.73 -13.83
CA VAL A 183 11.47 -33.05 -13.21
C VAL A 183 11.30 -34.17 -14.27
N SER A 184 10.31 -34.05 -15.15
CA SER A 184 10.08 -35.05 -16.22
C SER A 184 11.22 -35.10 -17.24
N GLU A 185 11.87 -33.98 -17.52
CA GLU A 185 13.03 -33.89 -18.40
C GLU A 185 14.33 -34.38 -17.73
N ARG A 186 14.41 -34.41 -16.39
CA ARG A 186 15.60 -34.69 -15.58
C ARG A 186 15.32 -35.68 -14.44
N PRO A 187 14.85 -36.90 -14.73
CA PRO A 187 14.43 -37.86 -13.69
C PRO A 187 15.55 -38.28 -12.74
N ALA A 188 16.80 -38.33 -13.21
CA ALA A 188 17.94 -38.65 -12.37
C ALA A 188 18.26 -37.56 -11.34
N ASP A 189 18.16 -36.27 -11.73
CA ASP A 189 18.33 -35.15 -10.83
C ASP A 189 17.17 -35.10 -9.83
N ALA A 190 15.94 -35.34 -10.27
CA ALA A 190 14.77 -35.40 -9.42
C ALA A 190 14.84 -36.50 -8.35
N ALA A 191 15.38 -37.64 -8.69
CA ALA A 191 15.59 -38.74 -7.73
C ALA A 191 16.74 -38.49 -6.74
N ALA A 192 17.62 -37.52 -7.03
CA ALA A 192 18.80 -37.25 -6.21
C ALA A 192 18.54 -36.21 -5.10
N CYS A 193 17.44 -35.43 -5.14
CA CYS A 193 17.19 -34.38 -4.19
C CYS A 193 15.69 -34.12 -3.95
N ARG A 194 15.37 -33.53 -2.80
CA ARG A 194 14.13 -32.83 -2.53
C ARG A 194 14.39 -31.35 -2.77
N LEU A 195 13.53 -30.67 -3.52
CA LEU A 195 13.68 -29.24 -3.84
C LEU A 195 12.40 -28.48 -3.47
N ALA A 196 12.52 -27.50 -2.58
CA ALA A 196 11.47 -26.55 -2.26
C ALA A 196 11.74 -25.21 -2.93
N VAL A 197 10.68 -24.59 -3.46
CA VAL A 197 10.65 -23.24 -3.97
C VAL A 197 9.88 -22.38 -2.98
N VAL A 198 10.54 -21.42 -2.36
CA VAL A 198 9.94 -20.50 -1.40
C VAL A 198 9.77 -19.13 -2.06
N ALA A 199 8.53 -18.71 -2.23
CA ALA A 199 8.20 -17.38 -2.74
C ALA A 199 8.51 -16.30 -1.70
N MET A 200 9.04 -15.19 -2.17
CA MET A 200 9.44 -14.03 -1.40
C MET A 200 8.72 -12.78 -1.92
N GLY A 201 8.96 -11.64 -1.32
CA GLY A 201 8.47 -10.36 -1.79
C GLY A 201 6.94 -10.31 -1.98
N LYS A 202 6.46 -9.74 -3.09
CA LYS A 202 5.01 -9.66 -3.38
C LYS A 202 4.38 -11.03 -3.59
N CYS A 203 5.08 -11.95 -4.25
CA CYS A 203 4.58 -13.32 -4.47
C CYS A 203 4.42 -14.06 -3.15
N GLY A 204 5.43 -14.03 -2.29
CA GLY A 204 5.37 -14.65 -0.97
C GLY A 204 4.27 -14.07 -0.08
N GLY A 205 4.03 -12.76 -0.14
CA GLY A 205 2.93 -12.10 0.56
C GLY A 205 1.53 -12.35 -0.01
N GLY A 206 1.40 -13.07 -1.14
CA GLY A 206 0.11 -13.20 -1.83
C GLY A 206 -0.38 -11.89 -2.45
N GLU A 207 0.53 -10.97 -2.78
CA GLU A 207 0.25 -9.59 -3.20
C GLU A 207 0.84 -9.27 -4.59
N LEU A 208 0.91 -10.28 -5.48
CA LEU A 208 1.49 -10.10 -6.80
C LEU A 208 0.64 -9.16 -7.65
N ASN A 209 1.28 -8.32 -8.45
CA ASN A 209 0.62 -7.48 -9.46
C ASN A 209 0.82 -8.07 -10.86
N TYR A 210 0.19 -7.45 -11.89
CA TYR A 210 0.19 -8.00 -13.26
C TYR A 210 1.57 -8.15 -13.87
N VAL A 211 2.48 -7.23 -13.58
CA VAL A 211 3.87 -7.28 -14.07
C VAL A 211 4.82 -7.02 -12.92
N SER A 212 5.27 -8.10 -12.30
CA SER A 212 6.21 -8.09 -11.19
C SER A 212 7.32 -9.10 -11.43
N ASP A 213 8.47 -8.85 -10.83
CA ASP A 213 9.43 -9.92 -10.58
C ASP A 213 8.80 -10.91 -9.60
N VAL A 214 9.06 -12.19 -9.78
CA VAL A 214 8.69 -13.24 -8.85
C VAL A 214 9.94 -13.61 -8.09
N ASP A 215 10.04 -13.05 -6.87
CA ASP A 215 11.16 -13.31 -5.98
C ASP A 215 11.04 -14.69 -5.36
N VAL A 216 12.10 -15.52 -5.44
CA VAL A 216 12.14 -16.86 -4.81
C VAL A 216 13.48 -17.14 -4.16
N VAL A 217 13.48 -18.10 -3.24
CA VAL A 217 14.68 -18.79 -2.78
C VAL A 217 14.49 -20.31 -2.90
N PHE A 218 15.57 -21.05 -3.08
CA PHE A 218 15.57 -22.49 -3.28
C PHE A 218 16.21 -23.19 -2.10
N VAL A 219 15.51 -24.20 -1.56
CA VAL A 219 16.00 -25.05 -0.46
C VAL A 219 16.04 -26.48 -0.95
N ALA A 220 17.16 -27.15 -0.73
CA ALA A 220 17.29 -28.57 -1.12
C ALA A 220 17.84 -29.43 0.02
N GLU A 221 17.33 -30.64 0.08
CA GLU A 221 17.76 -31.67 1.02
C GLU A 221 17.87 -33.03 0.29
N PRO A 222 18.62 -34.00 0.85
CA PRO A 222 18.61 -35.36 0.37
C PRO A 222 17.19 -35.96 0.39
N PRO A 223 16.92 -37.01 -0.40
CA PRO A 223 15.72 -37.81 -0.25
C PRO A 223 15.55 -38.34 1.18
N ALA A 224 14.31 -38.47 1.64
CA ALA A 224 14.00 -38.73 3.06
C ALA A 224 14.59 -40.07 3.57
N ASP A 225 14.76 -41.04 2.67
CA ASP A 225 15.37 -42.35 2.96
C ASP A 225 16.90 -42.31 3.11
N ARG A 226 17.57 -41.21 2.76
CA ARG A 226 19.03 -41.02 2.77
C ARG A 226 19.57 -40.00 3.75
N VAL A 227 18.69 -39.32 4.50
CA VAL A 227 19.05 -38.22 5.41
C VAL A 227 20.10 -38.61 6.46
N SER A 228 20.21 -39.90 6.86
CA SER A 228 21.07 -40.32 7.98
C SER A 228 22.54 -40.56 7.61
N ALA A 229 22.94 -40.51 6.33
CA ALA A 229 24.26 -40.94 5.85
C ALA A 229 25.00 -39.93 4.96
N THR A 230 24.55 -38.67 4.88
CA THR A 230 25.12 -37.68 3.94
C THR A 230 26.54 -37.28 4.31
N ASN A 231 27.50 -37.72 3.49
CA ASN A 231 28.87 -37.18 3.48
C ASN A 231 28.98 -35.96 2.53
N GLY A 232 30.10 -35.28 2.54
CA GLY A 232 30.29 -34.05 1.74
C GLY A 232 30.08 -34.23 0.23
N SER A 233 30.37 -35.39 -0.34
CA SER A 233 30.22 -35.69 -1.78
C SER A 233 28.75 -35.93 -2.16
N GLU A 234 27.97 -36.49 -1.27
CA GLU A 234 26.52 -36.68 -1.47
C GLU A 234 25.79 -35.34 -1.41
N GLN A 235 26.18 -34.48 -0.47
CA GLN A 235 25.62 -33.10 -0.38
C GLN A 235 25.90 -32.29 -1.64
N GLU A 236 27.12 -32.43 -2.22
CA GLU A 236 27.46 -31.80 -3.50
C GLU A 236 26.58 -32.30 -4.63
N THR A 237 26.31 -33.62 -4.67
CA THR A 237 25.43 -34.24 -5.65
C THR A 237 23.99 -33.73 -5.54
N VAL A 238 23.44 -33.63 -4.32
CA VAL A 238 22.12 -33.05 -4.03
C VAL A 238 22.03 -31.62 -4.53
N LEU A 239 22.99 -30.76 -4.17
CA LEU A 239 22.98 -29.35 -4.56
C LEU A 239 23.14 -29.14 -6.07
N ARG A 240 23.95 -29.97 -6.74
CA ARG A 240 24.12 -29.95 -8.19
C ARG A 240 22.82 -30.33 -8.90
N ALA A 241 22.16 -31.42 -8.49
CA ALA A 241 20.89 -31.87 -9.03
C ALA A 241 19.78 -30.84 -8.84
N ALA A 242 19.64 -30.34 -7.62
CA ALA A 242 18.66 -29.29 -7.29
C ALA A 242 18.90 -27.98 -8.06
N THR A 243 20.16 -27.59 -8.25
CA THR A 243 20.52 -26.43 -9.08
C THR A 243 20.12 -26.64 -10.54
N ALA A 244 20.31 -27.82 -11.10
CA ALA A 244 19.93 -28.13 -12.48
C ALA A 244 18.39 -28.03 -12.67
N LEU A 245 17.61 -28.56 -11.72
CA LEU A 245 16.14 -28.43 -11.71
C LEU A 245 15.70 -26.97 -11.57
N ALA A 246 16.26 -26.22 -10.61
CA ALA A 246 15.92 -24.81 -10.37
C ALA A 246 16.21 -23.95 -11.60
N VAL A 247 17.38 -24.08 -12.22
CA VAL A 247 17.76 -23.34 -13.45
C VAL A 247 16.78 -23.67 -14.59
N ARG A 248 16.44 -24.96 -14.77
CA ARG A 248 15.49 -25.37 -15.82
C ARG A 248 14.09 -24.79 -15.56
N MET A 249 13.59 -24.87 -14.35
CA MET A 249 12.32 -24.26 -13.94
C MET A 249 12.31 -22.74 -14.21
N MET A 250 13.34 -22.01 -13.78
CA MET A 250 13.47 -20.56 -14.02
C MET A 250 13.45 -20.24 -15.53
N HIS A 251 14.13 -21.04 -16.35
CA HIS A 251 14.11 -20.87 -17.79
C HIS A 251 12.71 -21.09 -18.37
N ILE A 252 12.00 -22.15 -17.96
CA ILE A 252 10.61 -22.41 -18.40
C ILE A 252 9.69 -21.24 -18.02
N CYS A 253 9.75 -20.76 -16.77
CA CYS A 253 8.96 -19.61 -16.33
C CYS A 253 9.22 -18.36 -17.20
N SER A 254 10.47 -18.12 -17.59
CA SER A 254 10.83 -16.99 -18.48
C SER A 254 10.24 -17.09 -19.88
N LEU A 255 10.04 -18.32 -20.38
CA LEU A 255 9.38 -18.57 -21.68
C LEU A 255 7.85 -18.46 -21.61
N VAL A 256 7.27 -18.77 -20.46
CA VAL A 256 5.82 -18.85 -20.23
C VAL A 256 5.25 -17.49 -19.85
N ALA A 257 5.83 -16.83 -18.85
CA ALA A 257 5.23 -15.69 -18.17
C ALA A 257 6.23 -14.56 -17.86
N TRP A 258 7.21 -14.80 -16.99
CA TRP A 258 8.12 -13.81 -16.44
C TRP A 258 9.44 -14.48 -15.96
N PRO A 259 10.53 -13.71 -15.88
CA PRO A 259 11.75 -14.16 -15.24
C PRO A 259 11.55 -14.30 -13.72
N ILE A 260 12.16 -15.33 -13.14
CA ILE A 260 12.25 -15.51 -11.69
C ILE A 260 13.49 -14.80 -11.18
N ASP A 261 13.32 -14.03 -10.09
CA ASP A 261 14.41 -13.37 -9.37
C ASP A 261 14.76 -14.14 -8.09
N ALA A 262 15.98 -14.65 -8.03
CA ALA A 262 16.51 -15.35 -6.85
C ALA A 262 17.52 -14.50 -6.07
N ALA A 263 17.55 -13.16 -6.26
CA ALA A 263 18.55 -12.27 -5.64
C ALA A 263 18.33 -12.07 -4.13
N LEU A 264 17.17 -12.42 -3.58
CA LEU A 264 16.91 -12.37 -2.13
C LEU A 264 17.54 -13.51 -1.33
N ARG A 265 18.23 -14.47 -2.01
CA ARG A 265 18.99 -15.51 -1.33
C ARG A 265 20.22 -14.96 -0.59
N PRO A 266 20.75 -15.68 0.41
CA PRO A 266 21.99 -15.30 1.09
C PRO A 266 23.12 -14.93 0.12
N GLU A 267 23.81 -13.80 0.38
CA GLU A 267 24.86 -13.20 -0.46
C GLU A 267 24.38 -12.70 -1.84
N GLY A 268 23.07 -12.68 -2.07
CA GLY A 268 22.46 -12.22 -3.32
C GLY A 268 22.91 -13.02 -4.55
N SER A 269 23.14 -12.34 -5.67
CA SER A 269 23.57 -12.97 -6.92
C SER A 269 24.97 -13.63 -6.86
N ARG A 270 25.78 -13.33 -5.84
CA ARG A 270 27.11 -13.92 -5.65
C ARG A 270 27.07 -15.26 -4.92
N GLY A 271 26.00 -15.52 -4.15
CA GLY A 271 25.83 -16.77 -3.41
C GLY A 271 25.30 -17.91 -4.28
N PRO A 272 25.45 -19.16 -3.84
CA PRO A 272 24.88 -20.33 -4.50
C PRO A 272 23.38 -20.15 -4.72
N LEU A 273 22.87 -20.63 -5.87
CA LEU A 273 21.44 -20.54 -6.20
C LEU A 273 20.58 -21.36 -5.24
N VAL A 274 21.04 -22.55 -4.88
CA VAL A 274 20.36 -23.50 -4.00
C VAL A 274 21.22 -23.74 -2.76
N ARG A 275 20.60 -23.81 -1.60
CA ARG A 275 21.28 -24.09 -0.32
C ARG A 275 20.49 -25.13 0.48
N THR A 276 21.18 -25.82 1.39
CA THR A 276 20.53 -26.67 2.40
C THR A 276 19.95 -25.83 3.54
N LEU A 277 19.00 -26.39 4.28
CA LEU A 277 18.44 -25.80 5.49
C LEU A 277 19.54 -25.42 6.50
N ALA A 278 20.49 -26.32 6.74
CA ALA A 278 21.60 -26.08 7.65
C ALA A 278 22.45 -24.86 7.22
N ALA A 279 22.71 -24.71 5.91
CA ALA A 279 23.45 -23.57 5.37
C ALA A 279 22.69 -22.25 5.50
N TYR A 280 21.36 -22.26 5.31
CA TYR A 280 20.50 -21.09 5.58
C TYR A 280 20.55 -20.69 7.05
N LEU A 281 20.36 -21.62 7.98
CA LEU A 281 20.40 -21.34 9.42
C LEU A 281 21.75 -20.79 9.87
N ALA A 282 22.85 -21.37 9.38
CA ALA A 282 24.19 -20.87 9.67
C ALA A 282 24.39 -19.43 9.20
N TYR A 283 23.90 -19.10 8.00
CA TYR A 283 23.98 -17.76 7.45
C TYR A 283 23.16 -16.76 8.27
N TYR A 284 21.87 -17.05 8.51
CA TYR A 284 20.97 -16.13 9.21
C TYR A 284 21.37 -15.91 10.68
N ARG A 285 21.95 -16.89 11.33
CA ARG A 285 22.48 -16.73 12.71
C ARG A 285 23.70 -15.82 12.77
N LYS A 286 24.56 -15.82 11.75
CA LYS A 286 25.88 -15.17 11.85
C LYS A 286 26.03 -13.93 10.96
N TRP A 287 25.51 -13.95 9.73
CA TRP A 287 25.87 -12.98 8.68
C TRP A 287 24.71 -12.10 8.20
N ALA A 288 23.47 -12.55 8.33
CA ALA A 288 22.32 -11.85 7.79
C ALA A 288 22.14 -10.47 8.39
N LYS A 289 21.77 -9.52 7.55
CA LYS A 289 21.46 -8.13 7.93
C LYS A 289 19.98 -7.98 8.26
N THR A 290 19.61 -6.91 8.96
CA THR A 290 18.23 -6.64 9.38
C THR A 290 17.22 -6.69 8.24
N TRP A 291 17.56 -6.12 7.07
CA TRP A 291 16.67 -6.11 5.90
C TRP A 291 16.38 -7.51 5.33
N GLU A 292 17.28 -8.48 5.53
CA GLU A 292 17.05 -9.87 5.09
C GLU A 292 15.98 -10.54 5.95
N PHE A 293 15.94 -10.27 7.26
CA PHE A 293 14.83 -10.70 8.12
C PHE A 293 13.52 -10.00 7.77
N GLN A 294 13.57 -8.70 7.40
CA GLN A 294 12.41 -7.98 6.89
C GLN A 294 11.86 -8.64 5.61
N ALA A 295 12.73 -9.09 4.70
CA ALA A 295 12.31 -9.80 3.50
C ALA A 295 11.63 -11.15 3.82
N LEU A 296 12.12 -11.88 4.84
CA LEU A 296 11.54 -13.14 5.30
C LEU A 296 10.14 -13.03 5.88
N LEU A 297 9.67 -11.84 6.29
CA LEU A 297 8.29 -11.64 6.73
C LEU A 297 7.26 -12.05 5.67
N LYS A 298 7.66 -12.02 4.41
CA LYS A 298 6.82 -12.40 3.27
C LYS A 298 7.15 -13.79 2.68
N ALA A 299 8.01 -14.56 3.33
CA ALA A 299 8.37 -15.88 2.86
C ALA A 299 7.21 -16.88 2.97
N ARG A 300 7.00 -17.69 1.91
CA ARG A 300 5.95 -18.72 1.86
C ARG A 300 6.37 -19.85 0.90
N PRO A 301 6.21 -21.13 1.27
CA PRO A 301 6.37 -22.26 0.33
C PRO A 301 5.40 -22.09 -0.86
N ALA A 302 5.88 -22.27 -2.10
CA ALA A 302 5.10 -22.01 -3.30
C ALA A 302 5.06 -23.17 -4.29
N ALA A 303 6.16 -23.93 -4.43
CA ALA A 303 6.22 -25.07 -5.34
C ALA A 303 7.26 -26.10 -4.89
N GLY A 304 7.27 -27.27 -5.51
CA GLY A 304 8.15 -28.38 -5.17
C GLY A 304 7.76 -29.05 -3.87
N ASP A 305 8.73 -29.33 -3.02
CA ASP A 305 8.52 -29.95 -1.71
C ASP A 305 8.05 -28.90 -0.69
N LEU A 306 6.73 -28.78 -0.56
CA LEU A 306 6.08 -27.80 0.32
C LEU A 306 6.38 -28.06 1.81
N GLU A 307 6.56 -29.34 2.21
CA GLU A 307 6.88 -29.70 3.60
C GLU A 307 8.29 -29.25 3.96
N LEU A 308 9.27 -29.45 3.06
CA LEU A 308 10.62 -28.93 3.23
C LEU A 308 10.62 -27.40 3.32
N GLY A 309 9.84 -26.74 2.46
CA GLY A 309 9.69 -25.28 2.50
C GLY A 309 9.06 -24.78 3.79
N ALA A 310 8.03 -25.46 4.30
CA ALA A 310 7.38 -25.13 5.57
C ALA A 310 8.33 -25.35 6.77
N HIS A 311 9.08 -26.46 6.76
CA HIS A 311 10.08 -26.73 7.79
C HIS A 311 11.19 -25.66 7.79
N TRP A 312 11.70 -25.30 6.62
CA TRP A 312 12.68 -24.22 6.48
C TRP A 312 12.17 -22.90 7.08
N LEU A 313 10.93 -22.53 6.81
CA LEU A 313 10.35 -21.31 7.34
C LEU A 313 10.15 -21.38 8.87
N ALA A 314 9.69 -22.52 9.39
CA ALA A 314 9.49 -22.74 10.82
C ALA A 314 10.81 -22.60 11.61
N GLU A 315 11.91 -23.16 11.10
CA GLU A 315 13.24 -23.04 11.72
C GLU A 315 13.79 -21.59 11.72
N LEU A 316 13.38 -20.75 10.75
CA LEU A 316 13.79 -19.36 10.67
C LEU A 316 12.90 -18.41 11.48
N GLN A 317 11.66 -18.80 11.82
CA GLN A 317 10.71 -17.95 12.56
C GLN A 317 11.30 -17.35 13.84
N PRO A 318 12.01 -18.08 14.73
CA PRO A 318 12.59 -17.48 15.94
C PRO A 318 13.59 -16.37 15.62
N LEU A 319 14.39 -16.54 14.55
CA LEU A 319 15.40 -15.54 14.16
C LEU A 319 14.75 -14.29 13.56
N ILE A 320 13.65 -14.44 12.81
CA ILE A 320 12.88 -13.32 12.25
C ILE A 320 12.35 -12.43 13.38
N TRP A 321 11.69 -13.03 14.37
CA TRP A 321 11.05 -12.26 15.44
C TRP A 321 12.02 -11.73 16.50
N GLN A 322 13.26 -12.17 16.51
CA GLN A 322 14.34 -11.60 17.31
C GLN A 322 15.12 -10.50 16.57
N ALA A 323 14.88 -10.31 15.28
CA ALA A 323 15.66 -9.38 14.46
C ALA A 323 15.58 -7.91 14.95
N ALA A 324 14.45 -7.50 15.53
CA ALA A 324 14.28 -6.15 16.08
C ALA A 324 15.11 -5.87 17.35
N GLU A 325 15.60 -6.91 18.04
CA GLU A 325 16.46 -6.77 19.22
C GLU A 325 17.93 -6.52 18.86
N ARG A 326 18.28 -6.68 17.59
CA ARG A 326 19.65 -6.44 17.13
C ARG A 326 20.02 -4.95 17.29
N PRO A 327 21.25 -4.64 17.67
CA PRO A 327 21.72 -3.27 17.69
C PRO A 327 21.47 -2.59 16.33
N HIS A 328 20.89 -1.39 16.34
CA HIS A 328 20.61 -0.58 15.15
C HIS A 328 19.60 -1.17 14.15
N ALA A 329 18.80 -2.18 14.54
CA ALA A 329 17.86 -2.84 13.62
C ALA A 329 16.88 -1.85 12.96
N VAL A 330 16.35 -0.92 13.74
CA VAL A 330 15.39 0.08 13.26
C VAL A 330 16.09 1.12 12.38
N GLU A 331 17.29 1.55 12.76
CA GLU A 331 18.13 2.47 11.99
C GLU A 331 18.50 1.88 10.62
N ASP A 332 18.82 0.60 10.56
CA ASP A 332 19.13 -0.11 9.31
C ASP A 332 17.95 -0.11 8.34
N VAL A 333 16.74 -0.41 8.84
CA VAL A 333 15.50 -0.39 8.02
C VAL A 333 15.25 1.02 7.48
N ARG A 334 15.48 2.05 8.28
CA ARG A 334 15.35 3.45 7.90
C ARG A 334 16.39 3.88 6.87
N ALA A 335 17.64 3.54 7.10
CA ALA A 335 18.73 3.84 6.17
C ALA A 335 18.48 3.18 4.81
N MET A 336 17.91 1.97 4.81
CA MET A 336 17.51 1.30 3.59
C MET A 336 16.37 2.04 2.88
N ARG A 337 15.32 2.44 3.60
CA ARG A 337 14.22 3.22 3.01
C ARG A 337 14.71 4.53 2.40
N ARG A 338 15.59 5.25 3.07
CA ARG A 338 16.19 6.49 2.56
C ARG A 338 16.96 6.25 1.26
N ARG A 339 17.82 5.24 1.21
CA ARG A 339 18.53 4.87 -0.02
C ARG A 339 17.62 4.55 -1.20
N ILE A 340 16.44 3.92 -0.92
CA ILE A 340 15.46 3.61 -1.96
C ILE A 340 14.81 4.91 -2.49
N ILE A 341 14.52 5.88 -1.63
CA ILE A 341 13.98 7.19 -2.04
C ILE A 341 15.02 7.96 -2.86
N ASP A 342 16.26 8.04 -2.37
CA ASP A 342 17.35 8.78 -3.01
C ASP A 342 17.69 8.23 -4.41
N ALA A 343 17.35 6.97 -4.68
CA ALA A 343 17.51 6.35 -6.00
C ALA A 343 16.39 6.69 -7.01
N VAL A 344 15.37 7.44 -6.61
CA VAL A 344 14.29 7.88 -7.51
C VAL A 344 14.72 9.16 -8.23
N PRO A 345 14.62 9.22 -9.58
CA PRO A 345 14.94 10.44 -10.30
C PRO A 345 14.06 11.62 -9.84
N VAL A 346 14.66 12.79 -9.63
CA VAL A 346 13.97 13.99 -9.11
C VAL A 346 12.73 14.35 -9.94
N ALA A 347 12.82 14.23 -11.27
CA ALA A 347 11.69 14.51 -12.19
C ALA A 347 10.51 13.54 -12.06
N GLU A 348 10.68 12.41 -11.40
CA GLU A 348 9.68 11.36 -11.26
C GLU A 348 9.13 11.24 -9.82
N VAL A 349 9.77 11.87 -8.84
CA VAL A 349 9.48 11.69 -7.40
C VAL A 349 7.99 11.82 -7.07
N ASP A 350 7.32 12.83 -7.61
CA ASP A 350 5.89 13.08 -7.34
C ASP A 350 4.92 12.16 -8.10
N ARG A 351 5.44 11.43 -9.07
CA ARG A 351 4.66 10.53 -9.94
C ARG A 351 4.99 9.05 -9.72
N GLU A 352 6.02 8.76 -8.94
CA GLU A 352 6.49 7.40 -8.68
C GLU A 352 5.58 6.71 -7.65
N ILE A 353 4.96 5.59 -8.07
CA ILE A 353 3.91 4.90 -7.31
C ILE A 353 4.48 4.13 -6.11
N LYS A 354 5.64 3.51 -6.29
CA LYS A 354 6.17 2.49 -5.38
C LYS A 354 7.25 3.04 -4.45
N ARG A 355 8.31 3.65 -5.00
CA ARG A 355 9.53 4.02 -4.27
C ARG A 355 9.53 5.46 -3.79
N GLY A 356 8.77 6.33 -4.43
CA GLY A 356 8.67 7.76 -4.10
C GLY A 356 8.10 8.01 -2.71
N PRO A 357 8.27 9.22 -2.17
CA PRO A 357 7.68 9.63 -0.89
C PRO A 357 6.15 9.58 -0.96
N GLY A 358 5.53 8.92 0.00
CA GLY A 358 4.09 8.67 -0.01
C GLY A 358 3.69 7.51 -0.95
N GLY A 359 4.63 6.69 -1.43
CA GLY A 359 4.40 5.54 -2.29
C GLY A 359 4.03 4.25 -1.55
N LEU A 360 3.84 3.15 -2.31
CA LEU A 360 3.51 1.84 -1.73
C LEU A 360 4.55 1.38 -0.68
N ARG A 361 5.84 1.63 -0.95
CA ARG A 361 6.93 1.24 -0.05
C ARG A 361 6.88 1.93 1.32
N ASP A 362 6.34 3.14 1.42
CA ASP A 362 6.19 3.81 2.72
C ASP A 362 5.21 3.04 3.61
N ILE A 363 4.10 2.56 3.04
CA ILE A 363 3.11 1.76 3.77
C ILE A 363 3.69 0.39 4.12
N GLU A 364 4.28 -0.32 3.13
CA GLU A 364 4.88 -1.64 3.32
C GLU A 364 5.97 -1.63 4.40
N PHE A 365 6.87 -0.64 4.38
CA PHE A 365 7.95 -0.53 5.35
C PHE A 365 7.45 -0.17 6.75
N ALA A 366 6.43 0.71 6.86
CA ALA A 366 5.83 1.02 8.15
C ALA A 366 5.17 -0.21 8.79
N VAL A 367 4.40 -0.98 8.00
CA VAL A 367 3.77 -2.22 8.45
C VAL A 367 4.81 -3.25 8.87
N GLN A 368 5.82 -3.52 8.04
CA GLN A 368 6.87 -4.49 8.32
C GLN A 368 7.73 -4.11 9.54
N LEU A 369 8.02 -2.82 9.72
CA LEU A 369 8.72 -2.36 10.92
C LEU A 369 7.91 -2.62 12.18
N LEU A 370 6.61 -2.31 12.17
CA LEU A 370 5.73 -2.58 13.30
C LEU A 370 5.58 -4.09 13.56
N GLN A 371 5.53 -4.91 12.51
CA GLN A 371 5.56 -6.37 12.65
C GLN A 371 6.84 -6.86 13.33
N LEU A 372 8.02 -6.42 12.88
CA LEU A 372 9.30 -6.81 13.48
C LEU A 372 9.39 -6.43 14.96
N VAL A 373 8.90 -5.24 15.31
CA VAL A 373 8.97 -4.72 16.71
C VAL A 373 7.98 -5.44 17.63
N HIS A 374 6.76 -5.69 17.18
CA HIS A 374 5.66 -6.17 18.03
C HIS A 374 5.30 -7.64 17.81
N GLY A 375 5.59 -8.21 16.63
CA GLY A 375 5.20 -9.58 16.27
C GLY A 375 5.90 -10.68 17.06
N ARG A 376 6.95 -10.35 17.81
CA ARG A 376 7.54 -11.30 18.77
C ARG A 376 6.57 -11.63 19.90
N VAL A 377 5.86 -10.63 20.40
CA VAL A 377 4.95 -10.75 21.56
C VAL A 377 3.52 -11.03 21.11
N ASP A 378 3.12 -10.47 19.96
CA ASP A 378 1.77 -10.61 19.41
C ASP A 378 1.79 -11.35 18.07
N GLU A 379 1.49 -12.65 18.10
CA GLU A 379 1.51 -13.52 16.92
C GLU A 379 0.43 -13.17 15.88
N ARG A 380 -0.64 -12.48 16.27
CA ARG A 380 -1.70 -12.01 15.34
C ARG A 380 -1.16 -11.08 14.26
N LEU A 381 -0.01 -10.42 14.53
CA LEU A 381 0.65 -9.51 13.59
C LEU A 381 1.47 -10.21 12.51
N ARG A 382 1.65 -11.54 12.59
CA ARG A 382 2.56 -12.32 11.73
C ARG A 382 1.95 -12.67 10.36
N SER A 383 1.24 -11.73 9.74
CA SER A 383 0.71 -11.93 8.38
C SER A 383 1.77 -11.56 7.33
N PRO A 384 2.01 -12.39 6.29
CA PRO A 384 2.90 -12.05 5.19
C PRO A 384 2.33 -10.96 4.26
N ALA A 385 1.01 -10.79 4.24
CA ALA A 385 0.31 -9.81 3.42
C ALA A 385 0.17 -8.46 4.12
N THR A 386 0.40 -7.36 3.40
CA THR A 386 0.44 -5.99 3.95
C THR A 386 -0.91 -5.54 4.49
N LEU A 387 -2.02 -5.75 3.76
CA LEU A 387 -3.35 -5.30 4.20
C LEU A 387 -3.87 -6.09 5.41
N PRO A 388 -3.79 -7.43 5.46
CA PRO A 388 -4.11 -8.20 6.66
C PRO A 388 -3.25 -7.81 7.87
N ALA A 389 -1.93 -7.61 7.67
CA ALA A 389 -1.04 -7.16 8.73
C ALA A 389 -1.43 -5.77 9.26
N LEU A 390 -1.77 -4.83 8.37
CA LEU A 390 -2.20 -3.49 8.75
C LEU A 390 -3.55 -3.52 9.52
N ARG A 391 -4.49 -4.38 9.12
CA ARG A 391 -5.73 -4.60 9.88
C ARG A 391 -5.43 -5.15 11.28
N ALA A 392 -4.61 -6.18 11.38
CA ALA A 392 -4.22 -6.76 12.66
C ALA A 392 -3.52 -5.74 13.58
N LEU A 393 -2.63 -4.89 13.03
CA LEU A 393 -1.99 -3.79 13.76
C LEU A 393 -3.00 -2.75 14.27
N THR A 394 -4.03 -2.47 13.48
CA THR A 394 -5.10 -1.52 13.82
C THR A 394 -6.02 -2.10 14.90
N GLU A 395 -6.48 -3.33 14.72
CA GLU A 395 -7.35 -4.03 15.67
C GLU A 395 -6.67 -4.28 17.02
N SER A 396 -5.36 -4.50 17.00
CA SER A 396 -4.55 -4.67 18.22
C SER A 396 -4.11 -3.33 18.86
N GLY A 397 -4.48 -2.18 18.27
CA GLY A 397 -4.21 -0.85 18.85
C GLY A 397 -2.80 -0.31 18.63
N TYR A 398 -1.95 -0.97 17.83
CA TYR A 398 -0.61 -0.48 17.46
C TYR A 398 -0.67 0.66 16.46
N VAL A 399 -1.72 0.69 15.65
CA VAL A 399 -2.07 1.78 14.72
C VAL A 399 -3.44 2.31 15.10
N GLY A 400 -3.61 3.63 15.15
CA GLY A 400 -4.92 4.24 15.42
C GLY A 400 -5.94 3.86 14.34
N LEU A 401 -7.22 3.66 14.73
CA LEU A 401 -8.27 3.19 13.82
C LEU A 401 -8.37 4.06 12.55
N ALA A 402 -8.46 5.38 12.71
CA ALA A 402 -8.56 6.31 11.58
C ALA A 402 -7.31 6.29 10.68
N ASP A 403 -6.11 6.20 11.27
CA ASP A 403 -4.85 6.12 10.54
C ASP A 403 -4.75 4.81 9.74
N GLY A 404 -5.18 3.69 10.34
CA GLY A 404 -5.21 2.38 9.69
C GLY A 404 -6.17 2.36 8.50
N GLU A 405 -7.39 2.87 8.66
CA GLU A 405 -8.38 2.97 7.57
C GLU A 405 -7.88 3.88 6.42
N ALA A 406 -7.26 5.02 6.76
CA ALA A 406 -6.69 5.92 5.78
C ALA A 406 -5.55 5.26 4.98
N LEU A 407 -4.65 4.52 5.64
CA LEU A 407 -3.58 3.77 4.97
C LEU A 407 -4.10 2.63 4.10
N ILE A 408 -5.11 1.87 4.56
CA ILE A 408 -5.75 0.82 3.77
C ILE A 408 -6.34 1.39 2.49
N LYS A 409 -7.07 2.50 2.60
CA LYS A 409 -7.69 3.20 1.45
C LYS A 409 -6.63 3.71 0.46
N ALA A 410 -5.58 4.34 0.96
CA ALA A 410 -4.48 4.85 0.14
C ALA A 410 -3.68 3.72 -0.53
N TYR A 411 -3.45 2.60 0.16
CA TYR A 411 -2.74 1.44 -0.37
C TYR A 411 -3.54 0.78 -1.50
N ARG A 412 -4.84 0.53 -1.29
CA ARG A 412 -5.74 0.01 -2.33
C ARG A 412 -5.78 0.90 -3.57
N PHE A 413 -5.93 2.20 -3.38
CA PHE A 413 -5.92 3.16 -4.48
C PHE A 413 -4.64 3.04 -5.31
N ARG A 414 -3.48 3.04 -4.68
CA ARG A 414 -2.18 2.93 -5.36
C ARG A 414 -1.96 1.61 -6.07
N LEU A 415 -2.43 0.51 -5.49
CA LEU A 415 -2.37 -0.81 -6.13
C LEU A 415 -3.22 -0.84 -7.40
N VAL A 416 -4.44 -0.31 -7.37
CA VAL A 416 -5.30 -0.23 -8.56
C VAL A 416 -4.66 0.65 -9.63
N VAL A 417 -4.06 1.78 -9.27
CA VAL A 417 -3.31 2.63 -10.22
C VAL A 417 -2.16 1.86 -10.85
N GLU A 418 -1.34 1.15 -10.07
CA GLU A 418 -0.24 0.32 -10.56
C GLU A 418 -0.76 -0.76 -11.53
N HIS A 419 -1.84 -1.45 -11.17
CA HIS A 419 -2.47 -2.48 -11.99
C HIS A 419 -2.93 -1.93 -13.35
N ARG A 420 -3.64 -0.80 -13.37
CA ARG A 420 -4.12 -0.21 -14.65
C ARG A 420 -2.97 0.18 -15.56
N LEU A 421 -1.92 0.80 -15.03
CA LEU A 421 -0.74 1.16 -15.80
C LEU A 421 -0.01 -0.06 -16.37
N GLN A 422 0.12 -1.12 -15.60
CA GLN A 422 0.78 -2.36 -16.04
C GLN A 422 -0.02 -3.07 -17.13
N LEU A 423 -1.35 -3.09 -17.02
CA LEU A 423 -2.24 -3.73 -18.01
C LEU A 423 -2.17 -3.10 -19.38
N GLN A 424 -1.92 -1.79 -19.50
CA GLN A 424 -1.95 -1.09 -20.78
C GLN A 424 -1.09 -1.78 -21.85
N ARG A 425 0.15 -2.12 -21.51
CA ARG A 425 1.13 -2.75 -22.43
C ARG A 425 1.78 -4.02 -21.86
N LEU A 426 1.29 -4.53 -20.75
CA LEU A 426 1.92 -5.61 -19.97
C LEU A 426 3.42 -5.34 -19.75
N ARG A 427 3.74 -4.12 -19.33
CA ARG A 427 5.11 -3.68 -19.04
C ARG A 427 5.23 -3.22 -17.60
N ARG A 428 6.40 -3.46 -17.01
CA ARG A 428 6.76 -2.93 -15.71
C ARG A 428 6.85 -1.41 -15.77
N THR A 429 5.97 -0.74 -15.06
CA THR A 429 5.97 0.72 -14.92
C THR A 429 5.58 1.10 -13.50
N HIS A 430 6.19 2.15 -12.99
CA HIS A 430 5.96 2.65 -11.64
C HIS A 430 5.72 4.16 -11.62
N THR A 431 5.53 4.79 -12.78
CA THR A 431 5.40 6.24 -12.90
C THR A 431 4.06 6.60 -13.53
N VAL A 432 3.29 7.42 -12.85
CA VAL A 432 2.05 8.01 -13.39
C VAL A 432 2.41 8.90 -14.59
N PRO A 433 1.73 8.75 -15.73
CA PRO A 433 2.01 9.56 -16.91
C PRO A 433 1.73 11.05 -16.68
N ASN A 434 2.43 11.91 -17.40
CA ASN A 434 2.22 13.35 -17.42
C ASN A 434 1.56 13.88 -18.70
N GLN A 435 1.54 13.06 -19.76
CA GLN A 435 0.90 13.42 -21.03
C GLN A 435 -0.63 13.45 -20.84
N PRO A 436 -1.33 14.49 -21.34
CA PRO A 436 -2.77 14.64 -21.10
C PRO A 436 -3.62 13.46 -21.58
N ALA A 437 -3.30 12.88 -22.74
CA ALA A 437 -4.03 11.76 -23.31
C ALA A 437 -3.86 10.47 -22.46
N GLU A 438 -2.63 10.17 -22.06
CA GLU A 438 -2.34 9.00 -21.21
C GLU A 438 -2.93 9.16 -19.79
N LEU A 439 -2.93 10.38 -19.25
CA LEU A 439 -3.53 10.67 -17.96
C LEU A 439 -5.06 10.54 -18.00
N ARG A 440 -5.70 10.97 -19.10
CA ARG A 440 -7.14 10.78 -19.31
C ARG A 440 -7.49 9.30 -19.41
N TRP A 441 -6.73 8.54 -20.24
CA TRP A 441 -6.89 7.09 -20.32
C TRP A 441 -6.80 6.43 -18.93
N LEU A 442 -5.78 6.77 -18.14
CA LEU A 442 -5.62 6.22 -16.79
C LEU A 442 -6.80 6.57 -15.87
N ALA A 443 -7.25 7.82 -15.91
CA ALA A 443 -8.42 8.25 -15.15
C ALA A 443 -9.67 7.43 -15.54
N HIS A 444 -9.94 7.24 -16.83
CA HIS A 444 -11.06 6.40 -17.30
C HIS A 444 -10.90 4.94 -16.89
N ALA A 445 -9.68 4.37 -16.97
CA ALA A 445 -9.38 3.01 -16.54
C ALA A 445 -9.57 2.80 -15.04
N LEU A 446 -9.49 3.88 -14.24
CA LEU A 446 -9.76 3.92 -12.81
C LEU A 446 -11.23 4.22 -12.47
N GLY A 447 -12.08 4.42 -13.48
CA GLY A 447 -13.51 4.71 -13.30
C GLY A 447 -13.88 6.19 -13.14
N TYR A 448 -12.91 7.12 -13.23
CA TYR A 448 -13.22 8.55 -13.28
C TYR A 448 -13.89 8.87 -14.61
N ARG A 449 -14.85 9.77 -14.58
CA ARG A 449 -15.58 10.24 -15.76
C ARG A 449 -15.61 11.77 -15.78
N GLU A 450 -15.74 12.37 -16.96
CA GLU A 450 -15.94 13.78 -17.10
C GLU A 450 -17.25 14.20 -16.43
N THR A 451 -17.21 15.32 -15.73
CA THR A 451 -18.40 15.98 -15.21
C THR A 451 -18.48 17.40 -15.77
N SER A 452 -19.63 18.06 -15.66
CA SER A 452 -19.80 19.45 -16.09
C SER A 452 -18.85 20.42 -15.38
N SER A 453 -18.37 20.05 -14.17
CA SER A 453 -17.53 20.90 -13.33
C SER A 453 -16.05 20.51 -13.34
N ARG A 454 -15.70 19.28 -13.78
CA ARG A 454 -14.33 18.78 -13.62
C ARG A 454 -13.97 17.66 -14.62
N PRO A 455 -12.83 17.78 -15.34
CA PRO A 455 -12.28 16.71 -16.16
C PRO A 455 -11.86 15.50 -15.31
N ALA A 456 -12.01 14.27 -15.86
CA ALA A 456 -11.64 13.02 -15.21
C ALA A 456 -10.16 12.99 -14.76
N ALA A 457 -9.25 13.48 -15.61
CA ALA A 457 -7.82 13.55 -15.32
C ALA A 457 -7.49 14.47 -14.12
N GLU A 458 -8.23 15.58 -13.96
CA GLU A 458 -8.04 16.48 -12.83
C GLU A 458 -8.59 15.88 -11.53
N ALA A 459 -9.72 15.18 -11.59
CA ALA A 459 -10.28 14.48 -10.45
C ALA A 459 -9.30 13.40 -9.93
N PHE A 460 -8.75 12.59 -10.84
CA PHE A 460 -7.70 11.62 -10.50
C PHE A 460 -6.46 12.29 -9.90
N ARG A 461 -5.96 13.38 -10.53
CA ARG A 461 -4.75 14.09 -10.04
C ARG A 461 -4.92 14.62 -8.62
N ALA A 462 -6.10 15.15 -8.28
CA ALA A 462 -6.36 15.62 -6.93
C ALA A 462 -6.36 14.49 -5.90
N ASP A 463 -6.97 13.35 -6.23
CA ASP A 463 -6.93 12.17 -5.36
C ASP A 463 -5.50 11.63 -5.22
N TRP A 464 -4.73 11.61 -6.30
CA TRP A 464 -3.31 11.23 -6.28
C TRP A 464 -2.49 12.09 -5.31
N ILE A 465 -2.63 13.41 -5.39
CA ILE A 465 -1.92 14.35 -4.50
C ILE A 465 -2.37 14.17 -3.05
N ARG A 466 -3.68 14.07 -2.81
CA ARG A 466 -4.27 13.89 -1.48
C ARG A 466 -3.77 12.61 -0.81
N PHE A 467 -3.86 11.46 -1.49
CA PHE A 467 -3.37 10.20 -0.94
C PHE A 467 -1.85 10.18 -0.74
N SER A 468 -1.09 10.85 -1.63
CA SER A 468 0.37 10.96 -1.48
C SER A 468 0.76 11.76 -0.23
N ALA A 469 0.08 12.87 0.02
CA ALA A 469 0.31 13.69 1.21
C ALA A 469 -0.07 12.94 2.50
N GLU A 470 -1.23 12.25 2.49
CA GLU A 470 -1.70 11.47 3.62
C GLU A 470 -0.76 10.31 3.98
N VAL A 471 -0.30 9.54 2.99
CA VAL A 471 0.67 8.46 3.23
C VAL A 471 1.98 9.01 3.77
N ARG A 472 2.50 10.12 3.23
CA ARG A 472 3.73 10.77 3.75
C ARG A 472 3.59 11.12 5.23
N ARG A 473 2.49 11.77 5.60
CA ARG A 473 2.18 12.16 6.98
C ARG A 473 2.09 10.94 7.91
N LEU A 474 1.32 9.92 7.51
CA LEU A 474 1.12 8.72 8.32
C LEU A 474 2.37 7.84 8.40
N HIS A 475 3.13 7.72 7.31
CA HIS A 475 4.42 7.04 7.34
C HIS A 475 5.38 7.72 8.33
N ALA A 476 5.52 9.04 8.30
CA ALA A 476 6.35 9.76 9.26
C ALA A 476 5.91 9.45 10.70
N LYS A 477 4.62 9.48 11.00
CA LYS A 477 4.06 9.15 12.32
C LYS A 477 4.38 7.71 12.75
N LEU A 478 4.05 6.72 11.92
CA LEU A 478 4.14 5.30 12.28
C LEU A 478 5.56 4.75 12.25
N PHE A 479 6.36 5.19 11.30
CA PHE A 479 7.73 4.73 11.12
C PHE A 479 8.67 5.23 12.22
N TYR A 480 8.31 6.36 12.86
CA TYR A 480 9.10 6.97 13.92
C TYR A 480 8.56 6.72 15.34
N ARG A 481 7.28 6.34 15.49
CA ARG A 481 6.65 6.04 16.79
C ARG A 481 7.31 4.87 17.56
N PRO A 482 7.63 3.71 16.96
CA PRO A 482 8.29 2.61 17.68
C PRO A 482 9.63 2.97 18.30
N LEU A 483 10.31 3.97 17.77
CA LEU A 483 11.55 4.50 18.33
C LEU A 483 11.35 5.30 19.60
N LEU A 484 10.28 6.08 19.66
CA LEU A 484 9.95 6.82 20.87
C LEU A 484 9.61 5.85 22.01
N GLU A 485 8.95 4.73 21.71
CA GLU A 485 8.64 3.68 22.69
C GLU A 485 9.87 2.85 23.06
N ALA A 486 10.74 2.52 22.12
CA ALA A 486 12.00 1.81 22.38
C ALA A 486 12.97 2.68 23.20
N VAL A 487 13.04 3.99 22.90
CA VAL A 487 13.83 4.95 23.68
C VAL A 487 13.25 5.14 25.09
N ALA A 488 11.92 5.10 25.25
CA ALA A 488 11.27 5.19 26.56
C ALA A 488 11.47 3.93 27.44
N ARG A 489 11.74 2.77 26.84
CA ARG A 489 12.01 1.50 27.56
C ARG A 489 13.50 1.29 27.91
N VAL A 490 14.43 2.03 27.31
CA VAL A 490 15.84 1.97 27.66
C VAL A 490 16.07 2.68 29.00
N ARG A 491 16.70 1.96 29.95
CA ARG A 491 17.02 2.47 31.30
C ARG A 491 17.75 3.81 31.21
N THR A 492 17.43 4.69 32.13
CA THR A 492 17.78 6.13 32.20
C THR A 492 19.29 6.45 32.10
N ASP A 493 20.15 5.48 32.28
CA ASP A 493 21.62 5.60 32.33
C ASP A 493 22.29 5.42 30.94
N GLN A 494 21.55 4.95 29.91
CA GLN A 494 22.07 4.77 28.54
C GLN A 494 21.53 5.77 27.51
N LEU A 495 20.68 6.71 27.91
CA LEU A 495 20.02 7.70 27.03
C LEU A 495 20.88 8.95 26.76
N ARG A 496 22.18 8.78 26.50
CA ARG A 496 22.95 9.82 25.81
C ARG A 496 23.02 9.51 24.32
N LEU A 497 21.90 9.74 23.63
CA LEU A 497 21.94 9.85 22.17
C LEU A 497 22.92 10.98 21.80
N ALA A 498 23.80 10.71 20.84
CA ALA A 498 24.63 11.79 20.31
C ALA A 498 23.70 12.93 19.83
N PRO A 499 23.96 14.20 20.18
CA PRO A 499 23.08 15.33 19.86
C PRO A 499 22.73 15.44 18.37
N LYS A 500 23.58 14.91 17.51
CA LYS A 500 23.40 14.87 16.05
C LYS A 500 22.26 13.94 15.62
N GLU A 501 22.10 12.79 16.27
CA GLU A 501 21.03 11.81 15.98
C GLU A 501 19.66 12.28 16.48
N ALA A 502 19.64 12.92 17.65
CA ALA A 502 18.43 13.51 18.21
C ALA A 502 17.89 14.64 17.33
N LYS A 503 18.79 15.50 16.79
CA LYS A 503 18.41 16.58 15.86
C LYS A 503 17.85 16.02 14.54
N ALA A 504 18.53 15.06 13.93
CA ALA A 504 18.05 14.43 12.69
C ALA A 504 16.65 13.80 12.86
N ARG A 505 16.32 13.33 14.05
CA ARG A 505 14.98 12.78 14.36
C ARG A 505 13.91 13.86 14.43
N LEU A 506 14.22 15.00 15.04
CA LEU A 506 13.31 16.12 15.13
C LEU A 506 13.04 16.76 13.77
N GLU A 507 14.07 16.86 12.91
CA GLU A 507 13.91 17.30 11.51
C GLU A 507 12.91 16.43 10.75
N VAL A 508 13.00 15.12 10.93
CA VAL A 508 12.08 14.18 10.28
C VAL A 508 10.65 14.28 10.82
N LEU A 509 10.48 14.60 12.09
CA LEU A 509 9.17 14.87 12.69
C LEU A 509 8.58 16.23 12.27
N GLY A 510 9.27 16.98 11.41
CA GLY A 510 8.79 18.25 10.89
C GLY A 510 9.16 19.47 11.74
N TYR A 511 10.04 19.31 12.74
CA TYR A 511 10.55 20.44 13.51
C TYR A 511 11.51 21.29 12.67
N GLY A 512 11.19 22.57 12.52
CA GLY A 512 11.99 23.51 11.73
C GLY A 512 13.26 24.00 12.46
N ASP A 513 13.26 24.01 13.82
CA ASP A 513 14.46 24.23 14.66
C ASP A 513 14.72 23.01 15.57
N PRO A 514 15.32 21.93 15.04
CA PRO A 514 15.62 20.73 15.83
C PRO A 514 16.56 20.98 17.01
N ALA A 515 17.41 21.99 16.91
CA ALA A 515 18.30 22.38 18.00
C ALA A 515 17.53 23.06 19.14
N GLY A 516 16.58 23.93 18.81
CA GLY A 516 15.66 24.55 19.75
C GLY A 516 14.75 23.52 20.41
N ALA A 517 14.15 22.64 19.61
CA ALA A 517 13.32 21.56 20.11
C ALA A 517 14.07 20.66 21.10
N LEU A 518 15.34 20.30 20.80
CA LEU A 518 16.17 19.51 21.72
C LEU A 518 16.40 20.23 23.06
N ARG A 519 16.70 21.55 23.02
CA ARG A 519 16.82 22.35 24.25
C ARG A 519 15.54 22.37 25.08
N HIS A 520 14.36 22.41 24.44
CA HIS A 520 13.09 22.36 25.15
C HIS A 520 12.84 21.01 25.79
N ILE A 521 13.17 19.92 25.10
CA ILE A 521 13.09 18.54 25.61
C ILE A 521 14.01 18.35 26.82
N GLU A 522 15.27 18.80 26.71
CA GLU A 522 16.25 18.72 27.80
C GLU A 522 15.80 19.52 29.03
N ALA A 523 15.24 20.71 28.85
CA ALA A 523 14.72 21.52 29.94
C ALA A 523 13.55 20.84 30.66
N LEU A 524 12.66 20.14 29.94
CA LEU A 524 11.52 19.41 30.51
C LEU A 524 11.93 18.10 31.20
N THR A 525 12.96 17.43 30.70
CA THR A 525 13.38 16.08 31.16
C THR A 525 14.60 16.08 32.04
N GLY A 526 15.27 17.21 32.22
CA GLY A 526 16.50 17.34 32.98
C GLY A 526 16.32 17.06 34.49
N GLY A 527 17.39 16.48 35.10
CA GLY A 527 17.41 16.19 36.54
C GLY A 527 16.74 14.87 36.93
N VAL A 528 16.69 14.63 38.25
CA VAL A 528 16.16 13.38 38.89
C VAL A 528 14.80 13.59 39.58
N SER A 529 14.13 14.70 39.31
CA SER A 529 12.85 15.01 39.94
C SER A 529 11.71 14.11 39.42
N ARG A 530 10.67 13.93 40.28
CA ARG A 530 9.44 13.22 39.88
C ARG A 530 8.78 13.86 38.63
N THR A 531 8.84 15.18 38.52
CA THR A 531 8.38 15.94 37.38
C THR A 531 9.10 15.53 36.11
N ALA A 532 10.43 15.51 36.14
CA ALA A 532 11.24 15.08 34.99
C ALA A 532 10.97 13.62 34.58
N ALA A 533 10.72 12.73 35.54
CA ALA A 533 10.37 11.34 35.25
C ALA A 533 9.02 11.22 34.55
N ILE A 534 8.00 11.98 34.95
CA ILE A 534 6.69 12.01 34.30
C ILE A 534 6.81 12.63 32.90
N GLN A 535 7.57 13.72 32.75
CA GLN A 535 7.82 14.35 31.44
C GLN A 535 8.51 13.40 30.45
N ARG A 536 9.46 12.58 30.90
CA ARG A 536 10.10 11.55 30.03
C ARG A 536 9.10 10.53 29.51
N THR A 537 8.03 10.25 30.25
CA THR A 537 6.96 9.33 29.84
C THR A 537 5.98 9.99 28.86
N LEU A 538 5.66 11.27 29.08
CA LEU A 538 4.66 12.02 28.31
C LEU A 538 5.20 12.55 26.97
N LEU A 539 6.45 13.05 26.96
CA LEU A 539 7.04 13.72 25.80
C LEU A 539 7.03 12.88 24.52
N PRO A 540 7.31 11.57 24.51
CA PRO A 540 7.22 10.77 23.30
C PRO A 540 5.85 10.84 22.61
N VAL A 541 4.77 10.83 23.38
CA VAL A 541 3.40 10.95 22.86
C VAL A 541 3.14 12.37 22.36
N LEU A 542 3.51 13.37 23.16
CA LEU A 542 3.28 14.78 22.82
C LEU A 542 4.08 15.24 21.59
N LEU A 543 5.32 14.78 21.44
CA LEU A 543 6.14 15.10 20.25
C LEU A 543 5.51 14.55 18.96
N GLY A 544 4.86 13.39 19.02
CA GLY A 544 4.09 12.85 17.91
C GLY A 544 2.88 13.72 17.54
N GLU A 545 2.11 14.16 18.56
CA GLU A 545 0.94 15.03 18.35
C GLU A 545 1.35 16.42 17.84
N PHE A 546 2.47 16.98 18.31
CA PHE A 546 3.00 18.25 17.78
C PHE A 546 3.50 18.11 16.35
N ALA A 547 4.09 16.96 15.97
CA ALA A 547 4.51 16.71 14.60
C ALA A 547 3.35 16.71 13.60
N ASP A 548 2.13 16.42 14.05
CA ASP A 548 0.90 16.51 13.27
C ASP A 548 0.35 17.94 13.17
N ALA A 549 0.87 18.89 13.95
CA ALA A 549 0.47 20.29 13.92
C ALA A 549 1.17 21.08 12.79
N PRO A 550 0.59 22.21 12.32
CA PRO A 550 1.21 23.05 11.30
C PRO A 550 2.58 23.61 11.70
N GLU A 551 2.79 23.88 12.99
CA GLU A 551 4.04 24.44 13.53
C GLU A 551 4.51 23.63 14.76
N PRO A 552 5.19 22.47 14.59
CA PRO A 552 5.62 21.59 15.68
C PRO A 552 6.48 22.27 16.76
N ASP A 553 7.42 23.13 16.35
CA ASP A 553 8.32 23.85 17.27
C ASP A 553 7.54 24.75 18.22
N ARG A 554 6.52 25.41 17.71
CA ARG A 554 5.65 26.30 18.51
C ARG A 554 4.81 25.50 19.50
N GLY A 555 4.26 24.37 19.09
CA GLY A 555 3.53 23.47 19.97
C GLY A 555 4.38 23.00 21.15
N LEU A 556 5.61 22.58 20.89
CA LEU A 556 6.55 22.15 21.92
C LEU A 556 6.98 23.29 22.85
N LEU A 557 7.25 24.48 22.30
CA LEU A 557 7.56 25.68 23.09
C LEU A 557 6.39 26.05 24.01
N ALA A 558 5.17 26.06 23.47
CA ALA A 558 3.95 26.34 24.24
C ALA A 558 3.75 25.32 25.37
N TYR A 559 3.97 24.04 25.09
CA TYR A 559 3.92 23.00 26.10
C TYR A 559 4.95 23.20 27.22
N ARG A 560 6.18 23.59 26.86
CA ARG A 560 7.22 23.93 27.83
C ARG A 560 6.77 25.08 28.73
N GLN A 561 6.25 26.17 28.16
CA GLN A 561 5.77 27.33 28.93
C GLN A 561 4.64 26.97 29.89
N VAL A 562 3.64 26.20 29.44
CA VAL A 562 2.56 25.69 30.31
C VAL A 562 3.11 24.79 31.40
N SER A 563 4.07 23.91 31.07
CA SER A 563 4.69 23.01 32.04
C SER A 563 5.55 23.73 33.07
N GLU A 564 6.24 24.80 32.70
CA GLU A 564 7.00 25.65 33.63
C GLU A 564 6.04 26.40 34.60
N THR A 565 4.93 26.92 34.08
CA THR A 565 3.93 27.61 34.90
C THR A 565 3.20 26.67 35.88
N LEU A 566 2.82 25.46 35.42
CA LEU A 566 2.05 24.50 36.20
C LEU A 566 2.91 23.43 36.89
N GLY A 567 4.22 23.39 36.63
CA GLY A 567 5.11 22.31 37.08
C GLY A 567 5.21 22.13 38.58
N SER A 568 4.93 23.18 39.36
CA SER A 568 4.83 23.15 40.83
C SER A 568 3.48 22.63 41.32
N THR A 569 2.47 22.47 40.46
CA THR A 569 1.13 22.06 40.85
C THR A 569 0.96 20.54 40.81
N PRO A 570 0.59 19.86 41.94
CA PRO A 570 0.53 18.40 41.99
C PRO A 570 -0.52 17.76 41.06
N TRP A 571 -1.57 18.50 40.67
CA TRP A 571 -2.66 17.96 39.87
C TRP A 571 -2.33 17.91 38.37
N TYR A 572 -1.52 18.85 37.84
CA TYR A 572 -1.25 19.00 36.41
C TYR A 572 -0.64 17.76 35.77
N LEU A 573 0.52 17.35 36.28
CA LEU A 573 1.24 16.18 35.74
C LEU A 573 0.52 14.86 36.03
N ARG A 574 -0.25 14.79 37.14
CA ARG A 574 -1.13 13.64 37.39
C ARG A 574 -2.22 13.54 36.35
N LEU A 575 -2.90 14.65 36.04
CA LEU A 575 -3.95 14.70 35.04
C LEU A 575 -3.45 14.23 33.66
N LEU A 576 -2.29 14.73 33.21
CA LEU A 576 -1.70 14.32 31.94
C LEU A 576 -1.23 12.87 31.92
N ARG A 577 -0.67 12.36 33.02
CA ARG A 577 -0.22 10.98 33.15
C ARG A 577 -1.39 9.99 33.19
N ASP A 578 -2.42 10.31 33.95
CA ASP A 578 -3.53 9.40 34.26
C ASP A 578 -4.62 9.45 33.18
N SER A 579 -4.62 10.50 32.33
CA SER A 579 -5.57 10.69 31.22
C SER A 579 -4.84 10.99 29.91
N GLY A 580 -4.51 9.94 29.16
CA GLY A 580 -3.93 10.06 27.82
C GLY A 580 -4.72 10.97 26.86
N PRO A 581 -6.08 10.91 26.83
CA PRO A 581 -6.88 11.83 26.01
C PRO A 581 -6.65 13.30 26.33
N VAL A 582 -6.46 13.67 27.59
CA VAL A 582 -6.18 15.08 27.98
C VAL A 582 -4.83 15.54 27.46
N ALA A 583 -3.80 14.70 27.50
CA ALA A 583 -2.49 15.02 26.96
C ALA A 583 -2.54 15.25 25.45
N ILE A 584 -3.28 14.41 24.72
CA ILE A 584 -3.49 14.53 23.28
C ILE A 584 -4.27 15.83 22.94
N ARG A 585 -5.37 16.11 23.66
CA ARG A 585 -6.14 17.34 23.47
C ARG A 585 -5.31 18.59 23.74
N LEU A 586 -4.52 18.56 24.81
CA LEU A 586 -3.62 19.66 25.14
C LEU A 586 -2.60 19.88 24.01
N ALA A 587 -1.98 18.81 23.50
CA ALA A 587 -1.03 18.94 22.40
C ALA A 587 -1.67 19.53 21.14
N ARG A 588 -2.89 19.13 20.79
CA ARG A 588 -3.66 19.71 19.67
C ARG A 588 -3.94 21.18 19.87
N VAL A 589 -4.46 21.57 21.03
CA VAL A 589 -4.75 22.95 21.39
C VAL A 589 -3.49 23.82 21.25
N LEU A 590 -2.36 23.37 21.80
CA LEU A 590 -1.10 24.12 21.78
C LEU A 590 -0.45 24.15 20.38
N GLY A 591 -0.59 23.08 19.61
CA GLY A 591 -0.04 22.98 18.26
C GLY A 591 -0.84 23.77 17.20
N LEU A 592 -2.15 23.92 17.39
CA LEU A 592 -3.05 24.54 16.40
C LEU A 592 -3.34 26.01 16.68
N SER A 593 -3.39 26.43 17.95
CA SER A 593 -3.87 27.78 18.29
C SER A 593 -2.95 28.54 19.25
N ARG A 594 -2.34 29.61 18.72
CA ARG A 594 -1.60 30.58 19.55
C ARG A 594 -2.51 31.27 20.57
N TYR A 595 -3.71 31.60 20.15
CA TYR A 595 -4.69 32.27 21.02
C TYR A 595 -5.08 31.42 22.22
N LEU A 596 -5.29 30.10 22.02
CA LEU A 596 -5.57 29.18 23.13
C LEU A 596 -4.38 29.00 24.07
N THR A 597 -3.16 29.03 23.53
CA THR A 597 -1.93 29.04 24.35
C THR A 597 -1.90 30.28 25.24
N ASP A 598 -2.19 31.45 24.71
CA ASP A 598 -2.24 32.72 25.48
C ASP A 598 -3.36 32.70 26.53
N LEU A 599 -4.52 32.13 26.23
CA LEU A 599 -5.60 31.94 27.21
C LEU A 599 -5.18 31.02 28.36
N LEU A 600 -4.52 29.92 28.08
CA LEU A 600 -3.97 28.99 29.09
C LEU A 600 -2.87 29.65 29.94
N ALA A 601 -2.03 30.47 29.35
CA ALA A 601 -0.99 31.19 30.07
C ALA A 601 -1.59 32.12 31.16
N HIS A 602 -2.79 32.69 30.89
CA HIS A 602 -3.49 33.57 31.81
C HIS A 602 -4.47 32.84 32.77
N ASP A 603 -4.95 31.64 32.39
CA ASP A 603 -5.83 30.82 33.21
C ASP A 603 -5.41 29.32 33.04
N PRO A 604 -4.30 28.90 33.66
CA PRO A 604 -3.79 27.54 33.52
C PRO A 604 -4.77 26.46 34.00
N GLU A 605 -5.68 26.80 34.93
CA GLU A 605 -6.70 25.87 35.44
C GLU A 605 -7.78 25.53 34.40
N ALA A 606 -7.91 26.31 33.33
CA ALA A 606 -8.80 26.01 32.21
C ALA A 606 -8.42 24.68 31.51
N LEU A 607 -7.18 24.20 31.67
CA LEU A 607 -6.73 22.87 31.20
C LEU A 607 -7.61 21.73 31.73
N ARG A 608 -8.21 21.87 32.92
CA ARG A 608 -9.11 20.86 33.49
C ARG A 608 -10.35 20.63 32.63
N LEU A 609 -10.78 21.62 31.85
CA LEU A 609 -11.91 21.49 30.93
C LEU A 609 -11.67 20.43 29.85
N LEU A 610 -10.40 20.15 29.50
CA LEU A 610 -10.02 19.12 28.53
C LEU A 610 -10.25 17.68 29.06
N ALA A 611 -10.52 17.52 30.37
CA ALA A 611 -10.67 16.21 30.99
C ALA A 611 -12.04 15.56 30.75
N VAL A 612 -13.09 16.36 30.54
CA VAL A 612 -14.49 15.88 30.46
C VAL A 612 -15.19 16.53 29.27
N ASP A 613 -15.72 15.73 28.35
CA ASP A 613 -16.40 16.23 27.14
C ASP A 613 -17.56 17.18 27.45
N ALA A 614 -18.33 16.88 28.48
CA ALA A 614 -19.43 17.75 28.94
C ALA A 614 -18.97 19.15 29.38
N GLU A 615 -17.74 19.28 29.86
CA GLU A 615 -17.15 20.55 30.24
C GLU A 615 -16.73 21.41 29.05
N LEU A 616 -16.58 20.81 27.85
CA LEU A 616 -16.29 21.54 26.61
C LEU A 616 -17.55 22.08 25.91
N VAL A 617 -18.76 21.65 26.32
CA VAL A 617 -20.01 22.17 25.75
C VAL A 617 -20.15 23.65 26.08
N PRO A 618 -20.33 24.53 25.08
CA PRO A 618 -20.55 25.97 25.31
C PRO A 618 -21.74 26.23 26.21
N ARG A 619 -21.59 27.16 27.15
CA ARG A 619 -22.68 27.52 28.07
C ARG A 619 -23.74 28.34 27.35
N PRO A 620 -25.03 28.18 27.69
CA PRO A 620 -26.08 29.00 27.13
C PRO A 620 -25.93 30.48 27.57
N PRO A 621 -26.36 31.45 26.75
CA PRO A 621 -26.19 32.88 27.02
C PRO A 621 -26.70 33.31 28.38
N ALA A 622 -27.84 32.77 28.84
CA ALA A 622 -28.41 33.09 30.15
C ALA A 622 -27.46 32.73 31.31
N ALA A 623 -26.85 31.55 31.26
CA ALA A 623 -25.89 31.09 32.27
C ALA A 623 -24.59 31.92 32.25
N LEU A 624 -24.18 32.45 31.08
CA LEU A 624 -23.05 33.36 30.96
C LEU A 624 -23.32 34.69 31.63
N VAL A 625 -24.50 35.26 31.38
CA VAL A 625 -24.94 36.53 32.00
C VAL A 625 -25.03 36.38 33.51
N GLU A 626 -25.70 35.34 33.99
CA GLU A 626 -25.81 35.03 35.44
C GLU A 626 -24.42 34.87 36.07
N GLY A 627 -23.55 34.13 35.47
CA GLY A 627 -22.19 33.89 35.96
C GLY A 627 -21.33 35.16 35.99
N CYS A 628 -21.43 36.02 34.96
CA CYS A 628 -20.75 37.31 34.91
C CYS A 628 -21.29 38.26 36.00
N THR A 629 -22.60 38.30 36.20
CA THR A 629 -23.26 39.11 37.23
C THR A 629 -22.84 38.63 38.62
N ALA A 630 -22.83 37.33 38.87
CA ALA A 630 -22.37 36.76 40.14
C ALA A 630 -20.87 37.01 40.37
N ALA A 631 -20.03 36.92 39.32
CA ALA A 631 -18.61 37.24 39.43
C ALA A 631 -18.35 38.72 39.80
N ALA A 632 -19.04 39.62 39.16
CA ALA A 632 -18.99 41.05 39.47
C ALA A 632 -19.52 41.36 40.88
N GLY A 633 -20.64 40.74 41.27
CA GLY A 633 -21.27 40.92 42.58
C GLY A 633 -20.41 40.56 43.78
N ARG A 634 -19.53 39.56 43.64
CA ARG A 634 -18.54 39.18 44.67
C ARG A 634 -17.53 40.28 44.98
N HIS A 635 -17.41 41.30 44.11
CA HIS A 635 -16.48 42.41 44.22
C HIS A 635 -17.23 43.77 44.18
N ALA A 636 -18.44 43.84 44.77
CA ALA A 636 -19.33 45.00 44.68
C ALA A 636 -18.69 46.29 45.21
N GLY A 637 -17.70 46.25 46.11
CA GLY A 637 -16.96 47.39 46.61
C GLY A 637 -15.69 47.78 45.85
N ASP A 638 -15.29 46.96 44.84
CA ASP A 638 -14.07 47.17 44.03
C ASP A 638 -14.35 46.95 42.54
N PRO A 639 -14.63 48.05 41.79
CA PRO A 639 -14.93 47.96 40.37
C PRO A 639 -13.81 47.35 39.53
N VAL A 640 -12.55 47.52 39.93
CA VAL A 640 -11.40 47.00 39.21
C VAL A 640 -11.33 45.46 39.39
N ALA A 641 -11.49 44.97 40.60
CA ALA A 641 -11.56 43.55 40.90
C ALA A 641 -12.76 42.88 40.21
N ALA A 642 -13.91 43.53 40.15
CA ALA A 642 -15.10 43.05 39.45
C ALA A 642 -14.83 42.86 37.93
N ILE A 643 -14.18 43.86 37.30
CA ILE A 643 -13.79 43.77 35.88
C ILE A 643 -12.80 42.59 35.65
N PHE A 644 -11.82 42.40 36.51
CA PHE A 644 -10.88 41.30 36.40
C PHE A 644 -11.56 39.92 36.54
N ALA A 645 -12.54 39.79 37.45
CA ALA A 645 -13.32 38.58 37.65
C ALA A 645 -14.16 38.22 36.39
N VAL A 646 -14.82 39.19 35.80
CA VAL A 646 -15.60 39.02 34.56
C VAL A 646 -14.67 38.69 33.38
N ARG A 647 -13.51 39.33 33.26
CA ARG A 647 -12.51 39.04 32.24
C ARG A 647 -11.95 37.60 32.38
N ALA A 648 -11.71 37.12 33.57
CA ALA A 648 -11.27 35.77 33.83
C ALA A 648 -12.32 34.72 33.37
N MET A 649 -13.59 34.97 33.72
CA MET A 649 -14.70 34.13 33.28
C MET A 649 -14.85 34.14 31.75
N ARG A 650 -14.76 35.30 31.10
CA ARG A 650 -14.78 35.39 29.64
C ARG A 650 -13.63 34.61 28.99
N ARG A 651 -12.40 34.70 29.51
CA ARG A 651 -11.25 33.95 29.00
C ARG A 651 -11.48 32.44 29.07
N ARG A 652 -12.00 31.97 30.21
CA ARG A 652 -12.31 30.54 30.41
C ARG A 652 -13.37 30.05 29.44
N GLU A 653 -14.40 30.84 29.17
CA GLU A 653 -15.43 30.47 28.20
C GLU A 653 -14.93 30.51 26.75
N LEU A 654 -14.10 31.49 26.38
CA LEU A 654 -13.44 31.52 25.08
C LEU A 654 -12.54 30.30 24.87
N PHE A 655 -11.82 29.88 25.93
CA PHE A 655 -11.04 28.65 25.88
C PHE A 655 -11.92 27.41 25.67
N ARG A 656 -13.06 27.33 26.39
CA ARG A 656 -14.04 26.24 26.26
C ARG A 656 -14.55 26.13 24.82
N VAL A 657 -15.04 27.21 24.25
CA VAL A 657 -15.62 27.25 22.89
C VAL A 657 -14.57 26.88 21.86
N ALA A 658 -13.39 27.48 21.93
CA ALA A 658 -12.35 27.27 20.94
C ALA A 658 -11.67 25.86 21.08
N ALA A 659 -11.60 25.32 22.29
CA ALA A 659 -11.12 23.95 22.50
C ALA A 659 -12.14 22.87 22.07
N ALA A 660 -13.43 23.21 22.06
CA ALA A 660 -14.49 22.34 21.54
C ALA A 660 -14.52 22.32 20.00
N ASP A 661 -14.08 23.39 19.35
CA ASP A 661 -14.01 23.54 17.90
C ASP A 661 -12.82 22.76 17.29
N LEU A 662 -11.74 22.58 18.03
CA LEU A 662 -10.53 21.85 17.63
C LEU A 662 -10.57 20.37 17.97
#